data_5a80c47cbaac8b4594588fde5244d574
#
_entry.id   5a80c47cbaac8b4594588fde5244d574
#
_cell.length_a   1.000
_cell.length_b   1.000
_cell.length_c   1.000
_cell.angle_alpha   90.00
_cell.angle_beta   90.00
_cell.angle_gamma   90.00
#
_symmetry.space_group_name_H-M   'P 1'
#
loop_
_entity.id
_entity.type
_entity.pdbx_description
1 polymer ?
#
loop_
_entity_poly.entity_id
_entity_poly.type
_entity_poly.pdbx_seq_one_letter_code
_entity_poly.pdbx_strand_id
1 'polypeptide(L)'
;MSIFNKVTKTFQWGQHKVIMETGEIARQASGAVLVNIEDTVVLATVVASKNSKAGQDFFPLTVDYIEKAYAAGKIPGSFFKREAKPSELETLTSRLIDRPIRPLFPEGFYNDVHVVVHTISLNPEVDADIAALIAVSAALSISGVPFNGPIGAARVGYINGEYVLNPGQTQRQDSQMDLVVAGTEAAVLMVESEAQQLSEEIMLGAVVFGHEQGNIAINAIHELVRDAGKPVWDWTAPAKDEALIAKVKAHAEEKLRTAYQIRNKQSRTQACRETYAATMEGLKAEGVEFDSVKVEGMLFDIEANIVRSQILAGEPRIDGRDTRTVRPIEIRNSVLPRTHGSTLFTRGETQALVIATLGTERDAQRIDALAGEYEDRFMLHYNMPPFATGEVGRMGSTKRREIGHGRLAKRALAAVLPTKEEFPYTMRVVSEITESNGSSSMASVCGGCLSLMDAGVPMKAHVAGIAMGLIKDANRFAVLTDILGDEDHLGDMDFKVAGTTHGVTALQMDIKIQGITKEIMQVALAQAKEARMHILGKMQDAMSEAKTEVSNFAPKLFTMKINPEKIRDVIGKGGATIRALTEETGTQININEDGTITIAAADGAKADEAKRRIEQITAEVEIGKVYEGPVTKLLDFGALINLLPGKDGLLHISQIAHERVEKVSDYLQEGQIVKVKVLETDEKGRVKLSMKALIDRPAAPAQSE
;
A
#
# COMPACT_ATOMS: atom_id res chain seq x y z
N MET A 1 6.95 -23.15 -45.56
CA MET A 1 5.89 -23.34 -44.54
C MET A 1 6.47 -22.97 -43.17
N SER A 2 5.75 -22.28 -42.34
CA SER A 2 6.19 -21.98 -40.96
C SER A 2 6.31 -23.28 -40.17
N ILE A 3 7.30 -23.35 -39.28
CA ILE A 3 7.44 -24.44 -38.31
C ILE A 3 6.50 -24.23 -37.11
N PHE A 4 5.79 -23.10 -37.08
CA PHE A 4 4.91 -22.70 -35.99
C PHE A 4 3.44 -22.84 -36.40
N ASN A 5 2.61 -23.24 -35.45
CA ASN A 5 1.17 -23.26 -35.57
C ASN A 5 0.59 -22.09 -34.77
N LYS A 6 0.90 -20.88 -35.24
CA LYS A 6 0.46 -19.64 -34.57
C LYS A 6 -1.04 -19.42 -34.74
N VAL A 7 -1.72 -19.20 -33.63
CA VAL A 7 -3.12 -18.78 -33.57
C VAL A 7 -3.19 -17.43 -32.89
N THR A 8 -3.91 -16.50 -33.53
CA THR A 8 -4.07 -15.13 -33.04
C THR A 8 -5.56 -14.80 -32.89
N LYS A 9 -5.95 -14.22 -31.77
CA LYS A 9 -7.26 -13.62 -31.55
C LYS A 9 -7.11 -12.16 -31.23
N THR A 10 -7.98 -11.34 -31.84
CA THR A 10 -8.00 -9.88 -31.61
C THR A 10 -9.42 -9.47 -31.25
N PHE A 11 -9.58 -8.68 -30.23
CA PHE A 11 -10.88 -8.12 -29.85
C PHE A 11 -10.75 -6.71 -29.31
N GLN A 12 -11.85 -5.97 -29.34
CA GLN A 12 -11.95 -4.64 -28.75
C GLN A 12 -12.51 -4.75 -27.34
N TRP A 13 -11.86 -4.10 -26.36
CA TRP A 13 -12.24 -4.13 -24.97
C TRP A 13 -12.31 -2.69 -24.42
N GLY A 14 -13.51 -2.11 -24.46
CA GLY A 14 -13.66 -0.67 -24.26
C GLY A 14 -12.87 0.11 -25.30
N GLN A 15 -11.97 0.95 -24.85
CA GLN A 15 -11.08 1.73 -25.73
C GLN A 15 -9.82 0.95 -26.16
N HIS A 16 -9.55 -0.21 -25.57
CA HIS A 16 -8.30 -0.95 -25.78
C HIS A 16 -8.46 -2.04 -26.84
N LYS A 17 -7.45 -2.15 -27.71
CA LYS A 17 -7.27 -3.30 -28.60
C LYS A 17 -6.47 -4.35 -27.89
N VAL A 18 -7.00 -5.57 -27.82
CA VAL A 18 -6.34 -6.72 -27.21
C VAL A 18 -6.00 -7.78 -28.27
N ILE A 19 -4.78 -8.29 -28.22
CA ILE A 19 -4.30 -9.36 -29.10
C ILE A 19 -3.82 -10.50 -28.21
N MET A 20 -4.34 -11.70 -28.44
CA MET A 20 -3.90 -12.94 -27.79
C MET A 20 -3.26 -13.85 -28.83
N GLU A 21 -2.07 -14.40 -28.55
CA GLU A 21 -1.32 -15.25 -29.45
C GLU A 21 -0.80 -16.51 -28.73
N THR A 22 -0.84 -17.63 -29.42
CA THR A 22 -0.27 -18.90 -28.96
C THR A 22 0.35 -19.69 -30.11
N GLY A 23 1.11 -20.76 -29.82
CA GLY A 23 1.64 -21.71 -30.77
C GLY A 23 3.02 -21.39 -31.36
N GLU A 24 3.61 -20.23 -31.02
CA GLU A 24 4.94 -19.81 -31.50
C GLU A 24 5.99 -19.81 -30.38
N ILE A 25 5.69 -19.22 -29.24
CA ILE A 25 6.63 -19.05 -28.12
C ILE A 25 6.34 -20.07 -27.01
N ALA A 26 7.39 -20.53 -26.30
CA ALA A 26 7.31 -21.41 -25.14
C ALA A 26 6.54 -22.73 -25.39
N ARG A 27 6.77 -23.36 -26.55
CA ARG A 27 6.03 -24.54 -27.01
C ARG A 27 6.20 -25.82 -26.16
N GLN A 28 7.15 -25.84 -25.23
CA GLN A 28 7.32 -26.96 -24.29
C GLN A 28 6.41 -26.86 -23.07
N ALA A 29 5.84 -25.68 -22.79
CA ALA A 29 4.87 -25.51 -21.72
C ALA A 29 3.54 -26.27 -22.03
N SER A 30 2.81 -26.63 -21.00
CA SER A 30 1.47 -27.21 -21.15
C SER A 30 0.54 -26.22 -21.85
N GLY A 31 0.61 -24.94 -21.45
CA GLY A 31 -0.04 -23.81 -22.13
C GLY A 31 0.87 -22.60 -22.13
N ALA A 32 0.86 -21.83 -23.22
CA ALA A 32 1.61 -20.57 -23.34
C ALA A 32 0.82 -19.57 -24.17
N VAL A 33 0.61 -18.37 -23.67
CA VAL A 33 -0.14 -17.29 -24.34
C VAL A 33 0.59 -15.98 -24.18
N LEU A 34 0.71 -15.22 -25.27
CA LEU A 34 1.03 -13.82 -25.28
C LEU A 34 -0.23 -12.99 -25.29
N VAL A 35 -0.33 -12.00 -24.42
CA VAL A 35 -1.38 -10.98 -24.46
C VAL A 35 -0.74 -9.61 -24.65
N ASN A 36 -1.20 -8.88 -25.65
CA ASN A 36 -0.81 -7.51 -25.93
C ASN A 36 -2.04 -6.60 -25.74
N ILE A 37 -1.91 -5.62 -24.85
CA ILE A 37 -2.88 -4.52 -24.67
C ILE A 37 -2.12 -3.21 -24.90
N GLU A 38 -2.37 -2.55 -26.03
CA GLU A 38 -1.75 -1.25 -26.39
C GLU A 38 -0.23 -1.23 -26.13
N ASP A 39 0.50 -2.23 -26.65
CA ASP A 39 1.95 -2.44 -26.54
C ASP A 39 2.49 -2.89 -25.16
N THR A 40 1.63 -3.03 -24.16
CA THR A 40 1.97 -3.81 -22.97
C THR A 40 1.80 -5.29 -23.30
N VAL A 41 2.91 -6.03 -23.31
CA VAL A 41 2.95 -7.45 -23.71
C VAL A 41 3.36 -8.32 -22.54
N VAL A 42 2.55 -9.33 -22.26
CA VAL A 42 2.77 -10.31 -21.20
C VAL A 42 2.81 -11.71 -21.80
N LEU A 43 3.81 -12.50 -21.42
CA LEU A 43 3.89 -13.93 -21.71
C LEU A 43 3.49 -14.71 -20.44
N ALA A 44 2.41 -15.47 -20.51
CA ALA A 44 2.03 -16.42 -19.46
C ALA A 44 2.33 -17.86 -19.94
N THR A 45 2.94 -18.65 -19.07
CA THR A 45 3.20 -20.06 -19.28
C THR A 45 2.65 -20.88 -18.12
N VAL A 46 2.12 -22.05 -18.44
CA VAL A 46 1.59 -23.02 -17.47
C VAL A 46 2.29 -24.35 -17.73
N VAL A 47 2.83 -24.93 -16.70
CA VAL A 47 3.34 -26.30 -16.69
C VAL A 47 2.71 -27.06 -15.52
N ALA A 48 2.20 -28.24 -15.79
CA ALA A 48 1.64 -29.10 -14.76
C ALA A 48 2.24 -30.51 -14.84
N SER A 49 2.52 -31.10 -13.67
CA SER A 49 2.93 -32.50 -13.59
C SER A 49 1.75 -33.43 -13.89
N LYS A 50 2.02 -34.59 -14.52
CA LYS A 50 0.97 -35.55 -14.84
C LYS A 50 0.47 -36.34 -13.62
N ASN A 51 1.32 -36.44 -12.59
CA ASN A 51 1.04 -37.20 -11.39
C ASN A 51 1.29 -36.32 -10.14
N SER A 52 0.50 -36.52 -9.11
CA SER A 52 0.76 -35.97 -7.78
C SER A 52 1.89 -36.73 -7.07
N LYS A 53 2.53 -36.08 -6.10
CA LYS A 53 3.52 -36.73 -5.24
C LYS A 53 2.81 -37.64 -4.23
N ALA A 54 3.46 -38.75 -3.84
CA ALA A 54 2.92 -39.62 -2.80
C ALA A 54 2.76 -38.84 -1.47
N GLY A 55 1.61 -38.98 -0.80
CA GLY A 55 1.30 -38.28 0.45
C GLY A 55 0.94 -36.80 0.29
N GLN A 56 0.71 -36.33 -0.94
CA GLN A 56 0.28 -34.94 -1.18
C GLN A 56 -1.20 -34.79 -0.78
N ASP A 57 -1.47 -33.87 0.14
CA ASP A 57 -2.79 -33.58 0.72
C ASP A 57 -3.33 -32.18 0.39
N PHE A 58 -2.55 -31.39 -0.35
CA PHE A 58 -2.94 -30.04 -0.77
C PHE A 58 -2.58 -29.79 -2.24
N PHE A 59 -3.21 -28.80 -2.84
CA PHE A 59 -2.94 -28.39 -4.22
C PHE A 59 -1.71 -27.46 -4.30
N PRO A 60 -0.57 -27.92 -4.85
CA PRO A 60 0.67 -27.16 -4.94
C PRO A 60 0.69 -26.27 -6.18
N LEU A 61 -0.09 -25.20 -6.17
CA LEU A 61 -0.06 -24.15 -7.19
C LEU A 61 0.99 -23.11 -6.82
N THR A 62 1.92 -22.86 -7.74
CA THR A 62 2.88 -21.76 -7.65
C THR A 62 2.64 -20.77 -8.79
N VAL A 63 2.55 -19.48 -8.46
CA VAL A 63 2.41 -18.39 -9.42
C VAL A 63 3.56 -17.42 -9.21
N ASP A 64 4.33 -17.16 -10.26
CA ASP A 64 5.41 -16.18 -10.29
C ASP A 64 5.15 -15.17 -11.42
N TYR A 65 5.01 -13.90 -11.03
CA TYR A 65 4.92 -12.76 -11.93
C TYR A 65 6.23 -11.99 -11.85
N ILE A 66 6.83 -11.71 -12.99
CA ILE A 66 8.16 -11.12 -13.09
C ILE A 66 8.15 -10.00 -14.13
N GLU A 67 8.57 -8.81 -13.72
CA GLU A 67 8.78 -7.67 -14.61
C GLU A 67 10.21 -7.66 -15.13
N LYS A 68 10.36 -7.59 -16.44
CA LYS A 68 11.68 -7.52 -17.08
C LYS A 68 12.07 -6.07 -17.35
N ALA A 69 13.20 -5.64 -16.82
CA ALA A 69 13.67 -4.26 -16.99
C ALA A 69 13.75 -3.82 -18.45
N TYR A 70 14.13 -4.74 -19.36
CA TYR A 70 14.16 -4.48 -20.79
C TYR A 70 12.77 -4.17 -21.40
N ALA A 71 11.67 -4.57 -20.75
CA ALA A 71 10.33 -4.26 -21.21
C ALA A 71 10.04 -2.74 -21.25
N ALA A 72 10.70 -1.99 -20.38
CA ALA A 72 10.68 -0.52 -20.36
C ALA A 72 11.98 0.11 -20.91
N GLY A 73 12.81 -0.64 -21.63
CA GLY A 73 14.09 -0.17 -22.16
C GLY A 73 15.13 0.15 -21.08
N LYS A 74 14.99 -0.44 -19.87
CA LYS A 74 15.88 -0.19 -18.73
C LYS A 74 16.89 -1.31 -18.51
N ILE A 75 18.02 -0.95 -17.89
CA ILE A 75 18.98 -1.88 -17.30
C ILE A 75 18.76 -1.85 -15.79
N PRO A 76 18.66 -3.02 -15.10
CA PRO A 76 18.43 -3.05 -13.66
C PRO A 76 19.43 -2.20 -12.87
N GLY A 77 18.92 -1.41 -11.90
CA GLY A 77 19.71 -0.49 -11.10
C GLY A 77 20.67 -1.16 -10.10
N SER A 78 20.43 -2.45 -9.77
CA SER A 78 21.23 -3.20 -8.81
C SER A 78 22.70 -3.37 -9.25
N PHE A 79 23.59 -3.65 -8.31
CA PHE A 79 25.02 -3.90 -8.58
C PHE A 79 25.23 -5.00 -9.64
N PHE A 80 24.45 -6.08 -9.58
CA PHE A 80 24.59 -7.20 -10.54
C PHE A 80 23.94 -6.93 -11.90
N LYS A 81 23.26 -5.78 -12.08
CA LYS A 81 22.56 -5.43 -13.33
C LYS A 81 21.64 -6.55 -13.82
N ARG A 82 20.99 -7.23 -12.91
CA ARG A 82 20.10 -8.35 -13.15
C ARG A 82 18.94 -8.33 -12.16
N GLU A 83 17.74 -8.71 -12.60
CA GLU A 83 16.60 -8.97 -11.75
C GLU A 83 16.93 -10.13 -10.79
N ALA A 84 16.73 -9.94 -9.48
CA ALA A 84 17.10 -10.92 -8.45
C ALA A 84 15.92 -11.35 -7.59
N LYS A 85 15.51 -10.49 -6.65
CA LYS A 85 14.37 -10.75 -5.77
C LYS A 85 13.12 -10.09 -6.33
N PRO A 86 11.95 -10.75 -6.23
CA PRO A 86 10.69 -10.12 -6.58
C PRO A 86 10.48 -8.83 -5.78
N SER A 87 10.02 -7.79 -6.46
CA SER A 87 9.54 -6.56 -5.83
C SER A 87 8.25 -6.80 -5.04
N GLU A 88 7.84 -5.83 -4.24
CA GLU A 88 6.52 -5.87 -3.58
C GLU A 88 5.40 -5.98 -4.62
N LEU A 89 5.47 -5.19 -5.69
CA LEU A 89 4.49 -5.21 -6.78
C LEU A 89 4.41 -6.58 -7.45
N GLU A 90 5.54 -7.18 -7.81
CA GLU A 90 5.57 -8.52 -8.41
C GLU A 90 4.98 -9.58 -7.47
N THR A 91 5.26 -9.48 -6.17
CA THR A 91 4.68 -10.37 -5.15
C THR A 91 3.16 -10.20 -5.05
N LEU A 92 2.67 -8.96 -5.06
CA LEU A 92 1.24 -8.65 -5.00
C LEU A 92 0.50 -9.09 -6.26
N THR A 93 1.10 -8.87 -7.44
CA THR A 93 0.53 -9.32 -8.73
C THR A 93 0.50 -10.85 -8.82
N SER A 94 1.54 -11.55 -8.34
CA SER A 94 1.51 -13.02 -8.22
C SER A 94 0.32 -13.49 -7.38
N ARG A 95 0.03 -12.82 -6.27
CA ARG A 95 -1.13 -13.11 -5.42
C ARG A 95 -2.46 -12.76 -6.08
N LEU A 96 -2.49 -11.65 -6.80
CA LEU A 96 -3.67 -11.20 -7.54
C LEU A 96 -4.10 -12.26 -8.58
N ILE A 97 -3.13 -12.92 -9.21
CA ILE A 97 -3.34 -14.00 -10.19
C ILE A 97 -3.71 -15.32 -9.50
N ASP A 98 -3.00 -15.72 -8.44
CA ASP A 98 -3.22 -16.98 -7.72
C ASP A 98 -4.65 -17.11 -7.18
N ARG A 99 -5.16 -16.07 -6.58
CA ARG A 99 -6.42 -16.08 -5.83
C ARG A 99 -7.65 -16.48 -6.66
N PRO A 100 -7.92 -15.90 -7.83
CA PRO A 100 -9.10 -16.26 -8.63
C PRO A 100 -8.96 -17.58 -9.39
N ILE A 101 -7.74 -18.07 -9.66
CA ILE A 101 -7.56 -19.33 -10.41
C ILE A 101 -7.54 -20.56 -9.51
N ARG A 102 -7.05 -20.43 -8.28
CA ARG A 102 -6.90 -21.55 -7.32
C ARG A 102 -8.20 -22.32 -7.06
N PRO A 103 -9.34 -21.67 -6.77
CA PRO A 103 -10.59 -22.38 -6.47
C PRO A 103 -11.23 -23.06 -7.70
N LEU A 104 -10.69 -22.83 -8.89
CA LEU A 104 -11.22 -23.41 -10.13
C LEU A 104 -10.55 -24.75 -10.52
N PHE A 105 -9.55 -25.20 -9.78
CA PHE A 105 -9.06 -26.57 -9.94
C PHE A 105 -9.97 -27.54 -9.20
N PRO A 106 -10.22 -28.73 -9.78
CA PRO A 106 -11.15 -29.70 -9.19
C PRO A 106 -10.66 -30.19 -7.82
N GLU A 107 -11.60 -30.53 -6.95
CA GLU A 107 -11.31 -31.16 -5.66
C GLU A 107 -10.52 -32.47 -5.89
N GLY A 108 -9.43 -32.65 -5.10
CA GLY A 108 -8.54 -33.81 -5.23
C GLY A 108 -7.49 -33.70 -6.33
N PHE A 109 -7.43 -32.59 -7.06
CA PHE A 109 -6.34 -32.32 -8.00
C PHE A 109 -5.12 -31.80 -7.27
N TYR A 110 -4.16 -32.68 -6.96
CA TYR A 110 -2.96 -32.37 -6.17
C TYR A 110 -1.66 -32.44 -7.00
N ASN A 111 -1.77 -32.35 -8.30
CA ASN A 111 -0.61 -32.28 -9.19
C ASN A 111 0.08 -30.92 -9.08
N ASP A 112 1.42 -30.90 -9.14
CA ASP A 112 2.16 -29.63 -9.16
C ASP A 112 1.76 -28.80 -10.40
N VAL A 113 1.38 -27.55 -10.19
CA VAL A 113 1.13 -26.57 -11.25
C VAL A 113 1.99 -25.35 -11.03
N HIS A 114 2.74 -24.96 -12.03
CA HIS A 114 3.56 -23.75 -12.03
C HIS A 114 3.12 -22.80 -13.14
N VAL A 115 2.70 -21.62 -12.76
CA VAL A 115 2.36 -20.51 -13.65
C VAL A 115 3.45 -19.48 -13.57
N VAL A 116 4.08 -19.18 -14.71
CA VAL A 116 5.10 -18.14 -14.80
C VAL A 116 4.66 -17.08 -15.79
N VAL A 117 4.71 -15.83 -15.35
CA VAL A 117 4.26 -14.66 -16.11
C VAL A 117 5.41 -13.67 -16.24
N HIS A 118 5.73 -13.29 -17.47
CA HIS A 118 6.75 -12.29 -17.75
C HIS A 118 6.12 -11.07 -18.44
N THR A 119 6.30 -9.89 -17.90
CA THR A 119 6.08 -8.64 -18.62
C THR A 119 7.29 -8.38 -19.50
N ILE A 120 7.12 -8.42 -20.82
CA ILE A 120 8.20 -8.39 -21.80
C ILE A 120 8.21 -7.16 -22.72
N SER A 121 7.13 -6.37 -22.67
CA SER A 121 7.02 -5.02 -23.22
C SER A 121 6.07 -4.23 -22.35
N LEU A 122 6.33 -2.94 -22.11
CA LEU A 122 5.50 -2.10 -21.25
C LEU A 122 5.24 -0.75 -21.93
N ASN A 123 3.97 -0.46 -22.15
CA ASN A 123 3.46 0.88 -22.36
C ASN A 123 3.23 1.50 -20.96
N PRO A 124 3.87 2.63 -20.60
CA PRO A 124 3.71 3.24 -19.27
C PRO A 124 2.27 3.61 -18.89
N GLU A 125 1.37 3.78 -19.87
CA GLU A 125 -0.05 4.07 -19.64
C GLU A 125 -0.89 2.83 -19.32
N VAL A 126 -0.39 1.60 -19.58
CA VAL A 126 -1.17 0.37 -19.48
C VAL A 126 -0.48 -0.61 -18.55
N ASP A 127 -1.07 -0.85 -17.37
CA ASP A 127 -0.54 -1.83 -16.42
C ASP A 127 -0.58 -3.26 -16.99
N ALA A 128 0.43 -4.04 -16.59
CA ALA A 128 0.57 -5.40 -17.06
C ALA A 128 -0.28 -6.42 -16.28
N ASP A 129 -0.83 -6.08 -15.12
CA ASP A 129 -1.51 -7.03 -14.22
C ASP A 129 -2.83 -7.58 -14.81
N ILE A 130 -3.63 -6.74 -15.46
CA ILE A 130 -4.86 -7.19 -16.15
C ILE A 130 -4.50 -8.05 -17.35
N ALA A 131 -3.51 -7.65 -18.15
CA ALA A 131 -3.00 -8.47 -19.24
C ALA A 131 -2.48 -9.83 -18.73
N ALA A 132 -1.82 -9.85 -17.56
CA ALA A 132 -1.32 -11.06 -16.92
C ALA A 132 -2.46 -12.01 -16.49
N LEU A 133 -3.52 -11.48 -15.87
CA LEU A 133 -4.70 -12.25 -15.49
C LEU A 133 -5.36 -12.93 -16.71
N ILE A 134 -5.55 -12.17 -17.79
CA ILE A 134 -6.13 -12.68 -19.04
C ILE A 134 -5.20 -13.72 -19.70
N ALA A 135 -3.88 -13.45 -19.73
CA ALA A 135 -2.90 -14.35 -20.31
C ALA A 135 -2.84 -15.71 -19.57
N VAL A 136 -2.88 -15.68 -18.23
CA VAL A 136 -2.88 -16.88 -17.38
C VAL A 136 -4.18 -17.67 -17.56
N SER A 137 -5.32 -16.98 -17.58
CA SER A 137 -6.61 -17.61 -17.83
C SER A 137 -6.63 -18.34 -19.18
N ALA A 138 -6.15 -17.67 -20.22
CA ALA A 138 -6.05 -18.26 -21.56
C ALA A 138 -5.05 -19.44 -21.60
N ALA A 139 -3.87 -19.30 -20.98
CA ALA A 139 -2.85 -20.36 -20.96
C ALA A 139 -3.33 -21.61 -20.21
N LEU A 140 -4.01 -21.45 -19.08
CA LEU A 140 -4.66 -22.57 -18.37
C LEU A 140 -5.73 -23.24 -19.24
N SER A 141 -6.59 -22.45 -19.86
CA SER A 141 -7.72 -22.96 -20.64
C SER A 141 -7.30 -23.74 -21.89
N ILE A 142 -6.17 -23.35 -22.55
CA ILE A 142 -5.64 -24.10 -23.70
C ILE A 142 -4.73 -25.28 -23.32
N SER A 143 -4.32 -25.39 -22.06
CA SER A 143 -3.28 -26.33 -21.61
C SER A 143 -3.73 -27.80 -21.58
N GLY A 144 -5.01 -28.04 -21.49
CA GLY A 144 -5.62 -29.35 -21.23
C GLY A 144 -5.57 -29.78 -19.76
N VAL A 145 -4.97 -29.01 -18.87
CA VAL A 145 -4.99 -29.26 -17.42
C VAL A 145 -6.44 -29.12 -16.90
N PRO A 146 -6.90 -29.98 -15.97
CA PRO A 146 -8.22 -29.82 -15.37
C PRO A 146 -8.39 -28.45 -14.71
N PHE A 147 -9.22 -27.62 -15.30
CA PHE A 147 -9.43 -26.22 -14.88
C PHE A 147 -10.85 -25.78 -15.25
N ASN A 148 -11.64 -25.35 -14.26
CA ASN A 148 -13.05 -24.96 -14.41
C ASN A 148 -13.21 -23.46 -14.77
N GLY A 149 -12.22 -22.87 -15.45
CA GLY A 149 -12.29 -21.56 -16.05
C GLY A 149 -12.84 -21.58 -17.48
N PRO A 150 -12.65 -20.51 -18.26
CA PRO A 150 -11.76 -19.37 -17.99
C PRO A 150 -12.28 -18.36 -16.97
N ILE A 151 -11.38 -17.49 -16.52
CA ILE A 151 -11.73 -16.25 -15.82
C ILE A 151 -11.55 -15.05 -16.73
N GLY A 152 -12.40 -14.04 -16.53
CA GLY A 152 -12.16 -12.67 -16.95
C GLY A 152 -11.69 -11.82 -15.77
N ALA A 153 -11.03 -10.73 -16.07
CA ALA A 153 -10.65 -9.75 -15.07
C ALA A 153 -10.71 -8.36 -15.68
N ALA A 154 -10.98 -7.33 -14.87
CA ALA A 154 -10.99 -5.95 -15.31
C ALA A 154 -10.54 -5.03 -14.16
N ARG A 155 -9.90 -3.92 -14.51
CA ARG A 155 -9.70 -2.80 -13.62
C ARG A 155 -10.83 -1.79 -13.83
N VAL A 156 -11.38 -1.28 -12.74
CA VAL A 156 -12.46 -0.28 -12.76
C VAL A 156 -12.00 0.97 -12.02
N GLY A 157 -12.02 2.09 -12.72
CA GLY A 157 -11.91 3.42 -12.14
C GLY A 157 -13.28 4.06 -11.93
N TYR A 158 -13.34 5.13 -11.12
CA TYR A 158 -14.53 5.93 -10.93
C TYR A 158 -14.18 7.41 -11.08
N ILE A 159 -14.56 7.99 -12.23
CA ILE A 159 -14.16 9.33 -12.65
C ILE A 159 -15.42 10.12 -13.02
N ASN A 160 -15.61 11.28 -12.41
CA ASN A 160 -16.77 12.15 -12.65
C ASN A 160 -18.14 11.46 -12.52
N GLY A 161 -18.24 10.49 -11.60
CA GLY A 161 -19.49 9.77 -11.35
C GLY A 161 -19.74 8.58 -12.30
N GLU A 162 -18.78 8.21 -13.14
CA GLU A 162 -18.89 7.12 -14.09
C GLU A 162 -17.81 6.03 -13.85
N TYR A 163 -18.18 4.78 -14.13
CA TYR A 163 -17.23 3.66 -14.13
C TYR A 163 -16.42 3.65 -15.42
N VAL A 164 -15.10 3.54 -15.29
CA VAL A 164 -14.17 3.51 -16.44
C VAL A 164 -13.46 2.17 -16.47
N LEU A 165 -13.54 1.48 -17.61
CA LEU A 165 -12.87 0.21 -17.85
C LEU A 165 -11.39 0.41 -18.13
N ASN A 166 -10.52 -0.29 -17.36
CA ASN A 166 -9.08 -0.32 -17.54
C ASN A 166 -8.47 1.09 -17.77
N PRO A 167 -8.72 2.05 -16.87
CA PRO A 167 -8.19 3.39 -17.04
C PRO A 167 -6.65 3.37 -17.07
N GLY A 168 -6.07 4.16 -17.98
CA GLY A 168 -4.63 4.35 -18.06
C GLY A 168 -4.06 5.06 -16.83
N GLN A 169 -2.73 5.06 -16.70
CA GLN A 169 -2.03 5.68 -15.55
C GLN A 169 -2.42 7.16 -15.38
N THR A 170 -2.47 7.90 -16.47
CA THR A 170 -2.90 9.32 -16.45
C THR A 170 -4.33 9.48 -15.98
N GLN A 171 -5.27 8.66 -16.48
CA GLN A 171 -6.68 8.72 -16.07
C GLN A 171 -6.89 8.33 -14.62
N ARG A 172 -6.07 7.42 -14.08
CA ARG A 172 -6.19 6.98 -12.67
C ARG A 172 -5.87 8.07 -11.66
N GLN A 173 -5.11 9.09 -12.04
CA GLN A 173 -4.84 10.23 -11.16
C GLN A 173 -6.12 10.99 -10.78
N ASP A 174 -7.11 10.99 -11.65
CA ASP A 174 -8.42 11.64 -11.44
C ASP A 174 -9.47 10.65 -10.88
N SER A 175 -9.11 9.37 -10.71
CA SER A 175 -10.04 8.36 -10.25
C SER A 175 -10.17 8.32 -8.73
N GLN A 176 -11.41 8.25 -8.25
CA GLN A 176 -11.73 8.07 -6.83
C GLN A 176 -11.68 6.60 -6.39
N MET A 177 -11.39 5.69 -7.31
CA MET A 177 -11.31 4.25 -7.05
C MET A 177 -10.30 3.60 -7.97
N ASP A 178 -9.59 2.61 -7.44
CA ASP A 178 -8.84 1.60 -8.20
C ASP A 178 -9.31 0.23 -7.74
N LEU A 179 -10.11 -0.45 -8.57
CA LEU A 179 -10.70 -1.73 -8.24
C LEU A 179 -10.36 -2.76 -9.32
N VAL A 180 -9.83 -3.90 -8.90
CA VAL A 180 -9.65 -5.08 -9.77
C VAL A 180 -10.65 -6.14 -9.37
N VAL A 181 -11.38 -6.65 -10.35
CA VAL A 181 -12.31 -7.76 -10.18
C VAL A 181 -11.97 -8.88 -11.15
N ALA A 182 -12.04 -10.13 -10.69
CA ALA A 182 -11.88 -11.32 -11.51
C ALA A 182 -12.96 -12.34 -11.17
N GLY A 183 -13.42 -13.07 -12.19
CA GLY A 183 -14.45 -14.08 -12.02
C GLY A 183 -14.61 -14.96 -13.25
N THR A 184 -15.44 -16.00 -13.10
CA THR A 184 -15.95 -16.79 -14.22
C THR A 184 -17.08 -16.02 -14.91
N GLU A 185 -17.61 -16.55 -16.01
CA GLU A 185 -18.79 -15.99 -16.66
C GLU A 185 -19.98 -15.85 -15.69
N ALA A 186 -20.15 -16.80 -14.81
CA ALA A 186 -21.30 -16.89 -13.91
C ALA A 186 -21.17 -16.08 -12.64
N ALA A 187 -19.95 -15.83 -12.12
CA ALA A 187 -19.80 -15.28 -10.77
C ALA A 187 -18.41 -14.68 -10.48
N VAL A 188 -18.39 -13.71 -9.57
CA VAL A 188 -17.18 -13.07 -9.05
C VAL A 188 -16.42 -14.04 -8.15
N LEU A 189 -15.08 -14.05 -8.27
CA LEU A 189 -14.18 -14.87 -7.46
C LEU A 189 -13.22 -14.03 -6.60
N MET A 190 -12.81 -12.87 -7.09
CA MET A 190 -11.85 -12.03 -6.42
C MET A 190 -12.14 -10.56 -6.68
N VAL A 191 -12.04 -9.76 -5.63
CA VAL A 191 -12.03 -8.29 -5.72
C VAL A 191 -10.90 -7.74 -4.86
N GLU A 192 -10.24 -6.70 -5.35
CA GLU A 192 -9.26 -5.94 -4.60
C GLU A 192 -9.37 -4.47 -4.97
N SER A 193 -9.50 -3.58 -3.97
CA SER A 193 -9.69 -2.16 -4.26
C SER A 193 -9.11 -1.23 -3.22
N GLU A 194 -8.85 0.01 -3.67
CA GLU A 194 -8.76 1.21 -2.85
C GLU A 194 -9.77 2.24 -3.36
N ALA A 195 -10.30 3.06 -2.46
CA ALA A 195 -11.33 4.04 -2.79
C ALA A 195 -11.25 5.29 -1.90
N GLN A 196 -11.73 6.41 -2.42
CA GLN A 196 -11.78 7.70 -1.73
C GLN A 196 -13.13 7.85 -1.01
N GLN A 197 -13.39 6.99 -0.02
CA GLN A 197 -14.60 7.02 0.82
C GLN A 197 -15.90 6.91 0.00
N LEU A 198 -15.94 6.00 -0.97
CA LEU A 198 -17.11 5.76 -1.80
C LEU A 198 -18.17 4.92 -1.09
N SER A 199 -19.44 5.12 -1.45
CA SER A 199 -20.53 4.35 -0.87
C SER A 199 -20.47 2.86 -1.24
N GLU A 200 -21.07 2.02 -0.42
CA GLU A 200 -21.17 0.58 -0.68
C GLU A 200 -21.88 0.28 -1.99
N GLU A 201 -22.84 1.13 -2.38
CA GLU A 201 -23.57 1.00 -3.64
C GLU A 201 -22.65 1.25 -4.85
N ILE A 202 -21.80 2.29 -4.80
CA ILE A 202 -20.82 2.58 -5.86
C ILE A 202 -19.80 1.45 -5.94
N MET A 203 -19.31 0.94 -4.80
CA MET A 203 -18.38 -0.20 -4.77
C MET A 203 -19.00 -1.46 -5.38
N LEU A 204 -20.23 -1.79 -5.03
CA LEU A 204 -20.94 -2.93 -5.59
C LEU A 204 -21.19 -2.76 -7.09
N GLY A 205 -21.58 -1.57 -7.51
CA GLY A 205 -21.78 -1.25 -8.94
C GLY A 205 -20.48 -1.42 -9.74
N ALA A 206 -19.34 -1.03 -9.18
CA ALA A 206 -18.02 -1.23 -9.80
C ALA A 206 -17.67 -2.72 -9.98
N VAL A 207 -17.96 -3.54 -8.97
CA VAL A 207 -17.73 -5.00 -9.04
C VAL A 207 -18.58 -5.61 -10.15
N VAL A 208 -19.87 -5.25 -10.23
CA VAL A 208 -20.78 -5.72 -11.27
C VAL A 208 -20.33 -5.28 -12.65
N PHE A 209 -20.02 -3.98 -12.81
CA PHE A 209 -19.52 -3.43 -14.08
C PHE A 209 -18.25 -4.15 -14.55
N GLY A 210 -17.25 -4.29 -13.67
CA GLY A 210 -15.99 -4.94 -14.03
C GLY A 210 -16.16 -6.44 -14.35
N HIS A 211 -17.04 -7.15 -13.65
CA HIS A 211 -17.36 -8.54 -13.94
C HIS A 211 -18.04 -8.69 -15.33
N GLU A 212 -18.99 -7.84 -15.65
CA GLU A 212 -19.65 -7.81 -16.97
C GLU A 212 -18.63 -7.51 -18.09
N GLN A 213 -17.73 -6.58 -17.88
CA GLN A 213 -16.66 -6.27 -18.83
C GLN A 213 -15.63 -7.40 -18.96
N GLY A 214 -15.36 -8.14 -17.89
CA GLY A 214 -14.50 -9.33 -17.90
C GLY A 214 -15.02 -10.43 -18.82
N ASN A 215 -16.33 -10.55 -19.00
CA ASN A 215 -16.95 -11.54 -19.88
C ASN A 215 -16.57 -11.36 -21.36
N ILE A 216 -16.22 -10.15 -21.78
CA ILE A 216 -15.71 -9.89 -23.14
C ILE A 216 -14.39 -10.64 -23.36
N ALA A 217 -13.48 -10.61 -22.38
CA ALA A 217 -12.23 -11.37 -22.45
C ALA A 217 -12.47 -12.88 -22.37
N ILE A 218 -13.42 -13.35 -21.54
CA ILE A 218 -13.80 -14.76 -21.46
C ILE A 218 -14.25 -15.28 -22.83
N ASN A 219 -15.09 -14.56 -23.55
CA ASN A 219 -15.56 -14.92 -24.89
C ASN A 219 -14.39 -15.09 -25.88
N ALA A 220 -13.44 -14.16 -25.84
CA ALA A 220 -12.24 -14.25 -26.68
C ALA A 220 -11.35 -15.43 -26.30
N ILE A 221 -11.26 -15.77 -25.01
CA ILE A 221 -10.53 -16.97 -24.54
C ILE A 221 -11.22 -18.25 -25.03
N HIS A 222 -12.55 -18.33 -24.99
CA HIS A 222 -13.28 -19.47 -25.53
C HIS A 222 -13.01 -19.67 -27.04
N GLU A 223 -12.92 -18.60 -27.80
CA GLU A 223 -12.52 -18.67 -29.20
C GLU A 223 -11.09 -19.20 -29.37
N LEU A 224 -10.15 -18.75 -28.53
CA LEU A 224 -8.78 -19.25 -28.57
C LEU A 224 -8.70 -20.74 -28.23
N VAL A 225 -9.46 -21.19 -27.20
CA VAL A 225 -9.56 -22.59 -26.80
C VAL A 225 -10.10 -23.45 -27.93
N ARG A 226 -11.15 -23.01 -28.63
CA ARG A 226 -11.68 -23.71 -29.77
C ARG A 226 -10.67 -23.96 -30.88
N ASP A 227 -9.78 -22.96 -31.14
CA ASP A 227 -8.86 -23.02 -32.27
C ASP A 227 -7.47 -23.59 -31.89
N ALA A 228 -7.09 -23.53 -30.64
CA ALA A 228 -5.74 -23.90 -30.17
C ALA A 228 -5.70 -24.75 -28.87
N GLY A 229 -6.86 -25.07 -28.30
CA GLY A 229 -6.96 -25.87 -27.08
C GLY A 229 -6.41 -27.29 -27.25
N LYS A 230 -5.65 -27.75 -26.27
CA LYS A 230 -5.20 -29.15 -26.19
C LYS A 230 -6.33 -30.02 -25.62
N PRO A 231 -6.35 -31.33 -25.92
CA PRO A 231 -7.30 -32.23 -25.27
C PRO A 231 -7.20 -32.18 -23.75
N VAL A 232 -8.33 -32.13 -23.09
CA VAL A 232 -8.42 -32.20 -21.61
C VAL A 232 -7.79 -33.51 -21.14
N TRP A 233 -7.03 -33.45 -20.05
CA TRP A 233 -6.43 -34.65 -19.48
C TRP A 233 -7.49 -35.67 -19.06
N ASP A 234 -7.18 -36.93 -19.24
CA ASP A 234 -7.96 -38.04 -18.67
C ASP A 234 -7.59 -38.13 -17.17
N TRP A 235 -8.19 -37.22 -16.40
CA TRP A 235 -8.03 -37.14 -14.95
C TRP A 235 -9.40 -37.28 -14.30
N THR A 236 -9.46 -38.13 -13.30
CA THR A 236 -10.64 -38.30 -12.46
C THR A 236 -10.27 -38.10 -11.00
N ALA A 237 -11.19 -37.52 -10.24
CA ALA A 237 -11.00 -37.38 -8.81
C ALA A 237 -10.77 -38.74 -8.15
N PRO A 238 -9.86 -38.87 -7.17
CA PRO A 238 -9.70 -40.10 -6.42
C PRO A 238 -11.04 -40.56 -5.82
N ALA A 239 -11.35 -41.84 -5.96
CA ALA A 239 -12.58 -42.41 -5.37
C ALA A 239 -12.55 -42.22 -3.85
N LYS A 240 -13.66 -41.77 -3.29
CA LYS A 240 -13.83 -41.66 -1.82
C LYS A 240 -14.01 -43.08 -1.24
N ASP A 241 -13.27 -43.36 -0.17
CA ASP A 241 -13.44 -44.59 0.58
C ASP A 241 -14.63 -44.44 1.56
N GLU A 242 -15.83 -44.71 1.05
CA GLU A 242 -17.07 -44.54 1.80
C GLU A 242 -17.12 -45.43 3.06
N ALA A 243 -16.47 -46.63 3.03
CA ALA A 243 -16.42 -47.51 4.17
C ALA A 243 -15.53 -46.93 5.30
N LEU A 244 -14.37 -46.35 4.94
CA LEU A 244 -13.51 -45.68 5.88
C LEU A 244 -14.14 -44.37 6.41
N ILE A 245 -14.79 -43.59 5.55
CA ILE A 245 -15.53 -42.38 5.94
C ILE A 245 -16.59 -42.70 6.98
N ALA A 246 -17.37 -43.74 6.77
CA ALA A 246 -18.41 -44.16 7.71
C ALA A 246 -17.86 -44.58 9.07
N LYS A 247 -16.71 -45.26 9.11
CA LYS A 247 -16.03 -45.63 10.34
C LYS A 247 -15.46 -44.42 11.08
N VAL A 248 -14.75 -43.53 10.38
CA VAL A 248 -14.22 -42.27 10.95
C VAL A 248 -15.37 -41.44 11.53
N LYS A 249 -16.48 -41.35 10.81
CA LYS A 249 -17.65 -40.61 11.28
C LYS A 249 -18.25 -41.25 12.55
N ALA A 250 -18.37 -42.57 12.62
CA ALA A 250 -18.87 -43.29 13.80
C ALA A 250 -17.99 -43.02 15.05
N HIS A 251 -16.69 -42.92 14.90
CA HIS A 251 -15.76 -42.67 16.01
C HIS A 251 -15.70 -41.20 16.46
N ALA A 252 -15.91 -40.24 15.54
CA ALA A 252 -15.54 -38.83 15.75
C ALA A 252 -16.74 -37.88 15.84
N GLU A 253 -17.84 -38.06 15.10
CA GLU A 253 -18.84 -37.02 14.90
C GLU A 253 -19.45 -36.47 16.19
N GLU A 254 -19.91 -37.33 17.10
CA GLU A 254 -20.50 -36.87 18.38
C GLU A 254 -19.50 -36.18 19.29
N LYS A 255 -18.25 -36.66 19.30
CA LYS A 255 -17.18 -36.05 20.10
C LYS A 255 -16.79 -34.68 19.56
N LEU A 256 -16.68 -34.55 18.22
CA LEU A 256 -16.41 -33.26 17.57
C LEU A 256 -17.59 -32.30 17.75
N ARG A 257 -18.83 -32.77 17.64
CA ARG A 257 -20.01 -31.94 17.93
C ARG A 257 -19.98 -31.40 19.36
N THR A 258 -19.58 -32.21 20.32
CA THR A 258 -19.38 -31.79 21.72
C THR A 258 -18.24 -30.80 21.87
N ALA A 259 -17.11 -31.04 21.19
CA ALA A 259 -15.95 -30.15 21.21
C ALA A 259 -16.30 -28.75 20.68
N TYR A 260 -17.12 -28.66 19.62
CA TYR A 260 -17.56 -27.36 19.05
C TYR A 260 -18.60 -26.62 19.90
N GLN A 261 -19.08 -27.20 21.02
CA GLN A 261 -19.82 -26.46 22.05
C GLN A 261 -18.89 -25.74 23.04
N ILE A 262 -17.59 -26.01 23.05
CA ILE A 262 -16.59 -25.37 23.90
C ILE A 262 -16.25 -23.99 23.32
N ARG A 263 -16.58 -22.92 24.05
CA ARG A 263 -16.40 -21.54 23.58
C ARG A 263 -14.93 -21.07 23.59
N ASN A 264 -14.15 -21.54 24.56
CA ASN A 264 -12.72 -21.23 24.62
C ASN A 264 -11.94 -21.96 23.53
N LYS A 265 -11.17 -21.20 22.72
CA LYS A 265 -10.43 -21.71 21.55
C LYS A 265 -9.43 -22.81 21.95
N GLN A 266 -8.60 -22.58 22.96
CA GLN A 266 -7.55 -23.53 23.34
C GLN A 266 -8.14 -24.86 23.81
N SER A 267 -9.17 -24.80 24.66
CA SER A 267 -9.87 -25.99 25.16
C SER A 267 -10.57 -26.74 24.04
N ARG A 268 -11.19 -26.03 23.09
CA ARG A 268 -11.82 -26.61 21.90
C ARG A 268 -10.78 -27.31 21.01
N THR A 269 -9.69 -26.63 20.70
CA THR A 269 -8.60 -27.21 19.90
C THR A 269 -8.02 -28.47 20.57
N GLN A 270 -7.86 -28.49 21.89
CA GLN A 270 -7.40 -29.65 22.62
C GLN A 270 -8.40 -30.82 22.51
N ALA A 271 -9.70 -30.55 22.69
CA ALA A 271 -10.74 -31.57 22.57
C ALA A 271 -10.82 -32.16 21.14
N CYS A 272 -10.64 -31.34 20.11
CA CYS A 272 -10.56 -31.84 18.73
C CYS A 272 -9.32 -32.71 18.52
N ARG A 273 -8.15 -32.33 19.00
CA ARG A 273 -6.91 -33.11 18.91
C ARG A 273 -7.04 -34.47 19.63
N GLU A 274 -7.63 -34.49 20.81
CA GLU A 274 -7.90 -35.71 21.55
C GLU A 274 -8.86 -36.62 20.80
N THR A 275 -9.88 -36.06 20.14
CA THR A 275 -10.82 -36.79 19.29
C THR A 275 -10.13 -37.39 18.09
N TYR A 276 -9.22 -36.64 17.42
CA TYR A 276 -8.43 -37.13 16.30
C TYR A 276 -7.57 -38.34 16.70
N ALA A 277 -6.82 -38.20 17.78
CA ALA A 277 -5.98 -39.27 18.31
C ALA A 277 -6.80 -40.52 18.67
N ALA A 278 -7.90 -40.35 19.40
CA ALA A 278 -8.78 -41.44 19.82
C ALA A 278 -9.43 -42.16 18.60
N THR A 279 -9.77 -41.40 17.53
CA THR A 279 -10.32 -41.99 16.29
C THR A 279 -9.28 -42.87 15.59
N MET A 280 -8.03 -42.39 15.48
CA MET A 280 -6.95 -43.17 14.86
C MET A 280 -6.64 -44.45 15.66
N GLU A 281 -6.63 -44.35 17.01
CA GLU A 281 -6.47 -45.54 17.89
C GLU A 281 -7.61 -46.52 17.75
N GLY A 282 -8.85 -46.04 17.69
CA GLY A 282 -10.05 -46.87 17.46
C GLY A 282 -9.99 -47.61 16.13
N LEU A 283 -9.65 -46.97 15.06
CA LEU A 283 -9.48 -47.59 13.74
C LEU A 283 -8.38 -48.66 13.73
N LYS A 284 -7.24 -48.42 14.41
CA LYS A 284 -6.17 -49.41 14.57
C LYS A 284 -6.63 -50.63 15.39
N ALA A 285 -7.37 -50.39 16.47
CA ALA A 285 -7.91 -51.48 17.30
C ALA A 285 -8.90 -52.35 16.54
N GLU A 286 -9.63 -51.80 15.56
CA GLU A 286 -10.50 -52.54 14.63
C GLU A 286 -9.75 -53.24 13.49
N GLY A 287 -8.41 -53.11 13.42
CA GLY A 287 -7.59 -53.72 12.38
C GLY A 287 -7.74 -53.03 11.01
N VAL A 288 -8.18 -51.78 10.97
CA VAL A 288 -8.31 -50.99 9.73
C VAL A 288 -6.94 -50.46 9.31
N GLU A 289 -6.53 -50.78 8.09
CA GLU A 289 -5.35 -50.13 7.48
C GLU A 289 -5.77 -48.77 6.89
N PHE A 290 -5.09 -47.70 7.23
CA PHE A 290 -5.41 -46.37 6.73
C PHE A 290 -4.15 -45.47 6.64
N ASP A 291 -4.26 -44.47 5.78
CA ASP A 291 -3.32 -43.34 5.72
C ASP A 291 -3.79 -42.28 6.73
N SER A 292 -2.91 -41.86 7.65
CA SER A 292 -3.23 -40.88 8.69
C SER A 292 -3.63 -39.53 8.11
N VAL A 293 -2.96 -39.08 7.04
CA VAL A 293 -3.26 -37.80 6.37
C VAL A 293 -4.67 -37.81 5.77
N LYS A 294 -5.08 -38.93 5.15
CA LYS A 294 -6.45 -39.07 4.63
C LYS A 294 -7.48 -39.05 5.75
N VAL A 295 -7.22 -39.72 6.87
CA VAL A 295 -8.13 -39.72 8.03
C VAL A 295 -8.24 -38.34 8.64
N GLU A 296 -7.13 -37.58 8.75
CA GLU A 296 -7.16 -36.19 9.19
C GLU A 296 -8.02 -35.31 8.27
N GLY A 297 -7.92 -35.48 6.96
CA GLY A 297 -8.80 -34.80 6.01
C GLY A 297 -10.29 -35.13 6.19
N MET A 298 -10.62 -36.43 6.41
CA MET A 298 -11.99 -36.84 6.70
C MET A 298 -12.53 -36.25 8.02
N LEU A 299 -11.69 -36.19 9.05
CA LEU A 299 -12.03 -35.55 10.34
C LEU A 299 -12.30 -34.07 10.17
N PHE A 300 -11.47 -33.39 9.39
CA PHE A 300 -11.67 -31.98 9.05
C PHE A 300 -12.99 -31.75 8.28
N ASP A 301 -13.34 -32.62 7.33
CA ASP A 301 -14.62 -32.55 6.63
C ASP A 301 -15.82 -32.72 7.58
N ILE A 302 -15.70 -33.58 8.60
CA ILE A 302 -16.73 -33.72 9.64
C ILE A 302 -16.86 -32.45 10.46
N GLU A 303 -15.73 -31.84 10.90
CA GLU A 303 -15.73 -30.55 11.61
C GLU A 303 -16.41 -29.48 10.78
N ALA A 304 -16.02 -29.36 9.49
CA ALA A 304 -16.59 -28.40 8.57
C ALA A 304 -18.12 -28.57 8.46
N ASN A 305 -18.59 -29.78 8.30
CA ASN A 305 -20.00 -30.07 8.20
C ASN A 305 -20.77 -29.74 9.48
N ILE A 306 -20.21 -30.01 10.66
CA ILE A 306 -20.81 -29.67 11.96
C ILE A 306 -20.96 -28.14 12.08
N VAL A 307 -19.88 -27.40 11.90
CA VAL A 307 -19.89 -25.93 12.05
C VAL A 307 -20.81 -25.27 11.03
N ARG A 308 -20.70 -25.65 9.76
CA ARG A 308 -21.50 -25.08 8.67
C ARG A 308 -22.98 -25.35 8.87
N SER A 309 -23.35 -26.58 9.27
CA SER A 309 -24.74 -26.96 9.52
C SER A 309 -25.36 -26.18 10.69
N GLN A 310 -24.62 -26.01 11.77
CA GLN A 310 -25.06 -25.21 12.94
C GLN A 310 -25.34 -23.76 12.54
N ILE A 311 -24.43 -23.13 11.83
CA ILE A 311 -24.57 -21.74 11.38
C ILE A 311 -25.80 -21.58 10.45
N LEU A 312 -25.95 -22.49 9.47
CA LEU A 312 -27.08 -22.45 8.55
C LEU A 312 -28.43 -22.79 9.21
N ALA A 313 -28.41 -23.49 10.35
CA ALA A 313 -29.60 -23.73 11.18
C ALA A 313 -29.97 -22.55 12.07
N GLY A 314 -29.15 -21.50 12.11
CA GLY A 314 -29.35 -20.32 12.97
C GLY A 314 -28.92 -20.54 14.43
N GLU A 315 -28.12 -21.59 14.70
CA GLU A 315 -27.52 -21.84 16.00
C GLU A 315 -26.38 -20.85 16.28
N PRO A 316 -26.00 -20.65 17.55
CA PRO A 316 -24.86 -19.80 17.91
C PRO A 316 -23.56 -20.26 17.23
N ARG A 317 -22.73 -19.32 16.83
CA ARG A 317 -21.39 -19.55 16.26
C ARG A 317 -20.46 -20.24 17.27
N ILE A 318 -19.30 -20.64 16.81
CA ILE A 318 -18.28 -21.37 17.60
C ILE A 318 -18.00 -20.71 18.95
N ASP A 319 -17.96 -19.39 19.01
CA ASP A 319 -17.72 -18.59 20.21
C ASP A 319 -19.00 -18.12 20.93
N GLY A 320 -20.15 -18.54 20.45
CA GLY A 320 -21.46 -18.25 21.05
C GLY A 320 -22.14 -16.99 20.55
N ARG A 321 -21.52 -16.23 19.64
CA ARG A 321 -22.12 -15.03 19.03
C ARG A 321 -23.19 -15.43 17.99
N ASP A 322 -24.02 -14.44 17.66
CA ASP A 322 -24.85 -14.48 16.45
C ASP A 322 -24.02 -14.13 15.18
N THR A 323 -24.68 -14.01 14.04
CA THR A 323 -24.03 -13.73 12.76
C THR A 323 -23.62 -12.25 12.59
N ARG A 324 -24.04 -11.34 13.46
CA ARG A 324 -23.86 -9.88 13.31
C ARG A 324 -22.96 -9.24 14.36
N THR A 325 -22.84 -9.85 15.53
CA THR A 325 -22.09 -9.28 16.67
C THR A 325 -20.58 -9.27 16.41
N VAL A 326 -19.95 -8.10 16.59
CA VAL A 326 -18.51 -7.91 16.62
C VAL A 326 -17.97 -8.35 17.99
N ARG A 327 -16.79 -9.00 18.03
CA ARG A 327 -16.12 -9.35 19.28
C ARG A 327 -15.82 -8.11 20.14
N PRO A 328 -15.67 -8.25 21.47
CA PRO A 328 -15.26 -7.15 22.34
C PRO A 328 -13.97 -6.49 21.86
N ILE A 329 -13.95 -5.15 21.91
CA ILE A 329 -12.80 -4.35 21.48
C ILE A 329 -12.23 -3.64 22.69
N GLU A 330 -10.90 -3.73 22.87
CA GLU A 330 -10.14 -2.97 23.85
C GLU A 330 -9.01 -2.22 23.12
N ILE A 331 -8.84 -0.94 23.44
CA ILE A 331 -7.88 -0.05 22.78
C ILE A 331 -7.04 0.65 23.85
N ARG A 332 -5.72 0.63 23.68
CA ARG A 332 -4.79 1.40 24.49
C ARG A 332 -3.85 2.17 23.59
N ASN A 333 -3.84 3.48 23.73
CA ASN A 333 -2.94 4.37 22.99
C ASN A 333 -1.72 4.74 23.82
N SER A 334 -0.65 5.25 23.20
CA SER A 334 0.60 5.64 23.85
C SER A 334 1.22 4.51 24.70
N VAL A 335 1.21 3.29 24.16
CA VAL A 335 1.65 2.07 24.90
C VAL A 335 3.16 2.05 25.08
N LEU A 336 3.91 2.53 24.10
CA LEU A 336 5.37 2.49 24.09
C LEU A 336 5.96 3.90 24.33
N PRO A 337 6.79 4.07 25.37
CA PRO A 337 7.14 5.41 25.88
C PRO A 337 8.06 6.23 24.96
N ARG A 338 8.81 5.60 24.06
CA ARG A 338 9.80 6.29 23.21
C ARG A 338 9.44 6.31 21.72
N THR A 339 8.36 5.67 21.33
CA THR A 339 7.88 5.70 19.94
C THR A 339 7.16 7.01 19.65
N HIS A 340 6.99 7.34 18.37
CA HIS A 340 6.32 8.59 18.01
C HIS A 340 4.80 8.49 18.19
N GLY A 341 4.21 7.32 17.92
CA GLY A 341 2.85 6.96 18.27
C GLY A 341 2.74 5.45 18.39
N SER A 342 1.85 4.95 19.25
CA SER A 342 1.67 3.52 19.43
C SER A 342 0.27 3.19 19.97
N THR A 343 -0.32 2.13 19.44
CA THR A 343 -1.65 1.63 19.85
C THR A 343 -1.62 0.13 19.98
N LEU A 344 -2.15 -0.38 21.05
CA LEU A 344 -2.51 -1.79 21.21
C LEU A 344 -4.01 -1.92 20.93
N PHE A 345 -4.34 -2.53 19.81
CA PHE A 345 -5.72 -2.79 19.40
C PHE A 345 -6.03 -4.27 19.58
N THR A 346 -7.03 -4.57 20.38
CA THR A 346 -7.46 -5.94 20.67
C THR A 346 -8.93 -6.10 20.27
N ARG A 347 -9.26 -7.14 19.49
CA ARG A 347 -10.61 -7.55 19.14
C ARG A 347 -10.77 -9.04 19.43
N GLY A 348 -11.38 -9.36 20.56
CA GLY A 348 -11.41 -10.73 21.09
C GLY A 348 -10.00 -11.30 21.23
N GLU A 349 -9.72 -12.40 20.54
CA GLU A 349 -8.43 -13.10 20.52
C GLU A 349 -7.57 -12.68 19.31
N THR A 350 -7.70 -11.45 18.84
CA THR A 350 -6.85 -10.87 17.79
C THR A 350 -6.30 -9.54 18.29
N GLN A 351 -4.98 -9.43 18.35
CA GLN A 351 -4.29 -8.28 18.92
C GLN A 351 -3.18 -7.81 17.99
N ALA A 352 -3.13 -6.49 17.77
CA ALA A 352 -2.09 -5.81 17.02
C ALA A 352 -1.47 -4.69 17.86
N LEU A 353 -0.16 -4.76 18.07
CA LEU A 353 0.64 -3.65 18.57
C LEU A 353 1.13 -2.85 17.36
N VAL A 354 0.59 -1.65 17.17
CA VAL A 354 0.86 -0.86 15.98
C VAL A 354 1.61 0.41 16.34
N ILE A 355 2.71 0.65 15.64
CA ILE A 355 3.65 1.73 15.91
C ILE A 355 3.75 2.64 14.70
N ALA A 356 3.58 3.95 14.93
CA ALA A 356 3.83 4.97 13.92
C ALA A 356 5.17 5.68 14.19
N THR A 357 5.96 5.85 13.14
CA THR A 357 7.22 6.58 13.16
C THR A 357 7.15 7.69 12.10
N LEU A 358 7.52 8.90 12.51
CA LEU A 358 7.61 10.07 11.65
C LEU A 358 9.07 10.29 11.27
N GLY A 359 9.31 10.46 10.00
CA GLY A 359 10.63 10.76 9.43
C GLY A 359 10.61 12.01 8.58
N THR A 360 11.76 12.35 8.03
CA THR A 360 11.95 13.47 7.09
C THR A 360 11.65 13.01 5.64
N GLU A 361 11.67 13.92 4.69
CA GLU A 361 11.53 13.61 3.27
C GLU A 361 12.61 12.62 2.76
N ARG A 362 13.82 12.66 3.34
CA ARG A 362 14.91 11.72 2.97
C ARG A 362 14.66 10.28 3.37
N ASP A 363 13.73 10.06 4.30
CA ASP A 363 13.33 8.73 4.76
C ASP A 363 12.23 8.11 3.87
N ALA A 364 11.73 8.84 2.87
CA ALA A 364 10.76 8.32 1.91
C ALA A 364 11.35 7.14 1.13
N GLN A 365 10.54 6.14 0.89
CA GLN A 365 10.95 4.98 0.11
C GLN A 365 11.03 5.35 -1.37
N ARG A 366 12.22 5.24 -1.96
CA ARG A 366 12.39 5.38 -3.41
C ARG A 366 12.05 4.04 -4.07
N ILE A 367 11.09 4.07 -4.98
CA ILE A 367 10.63 2.90 -5.71
C ILE A 367 11.03 3.08 -7.18
N ASP A 368 11.92 2.19 -7.67
CA ASP A 368 12.29 2.06 -9.08
C ASP A 368 11.33 1.06 -9.72
N ALA A 369 10.14 1.53 -10.09
CA ALA A 369 9.16 0.72 -10.79
C ALA A 369 9.46 0.67 -12.30
N LEU A 370 8.93 -0.35 -12.96
CA LEU A 370 9.12 -0.50 -14.40
C LEU A 370 8.59 0.71 -15.19
N ALA A 371 7.43 1.23 -14.80
CA ALA A 371 6.80 2.42 -15.41
C ALA A 371 7.50 3.74 -15.07
N GLY A 372 8.31 3.81 -14.01
CA GLY A 372 9.01 5.04 -13.58
C GLY A 372 9.44 5.00 -12.13
N GLU A 373 10.32 5.91 -11.74
CA GLU A 373 10.72 6.08 -10.35
C GLU A 373 9.73 7.01 -9.63
N TYR A 374 9.40 6.69 -8.39
CA TYR A 374 8.61 7.56 -7.52
C TYR A 374 9.00 7.39 -6.06
N GLU A 375 8.61 8.36 -5.24
CA GLU A 375 8.81 8.33 -3.79
C GLU A 375 7.52 8.03 -3.07
N ASP A 376 7.59 7.09 -2.13
CA ASP A 376 6.49 6.71 -1.27
C ASP A 376 6.77 7.19 0.15
N ARG A 377 6.00 8.16 0.63
CA ARG A 377 6.13 8.75 1.95
C ARG A 377 5.28 8.09 3.03
N PHE A 378 4.42 7.14 2.64
CA PHE A 378 3.62 6.37 3.57
C PHE A 378 3.92 4.89 3.42
N MET A 379 4.58 4.31 4.39
CA MET A 379 4.92 2.89 4.45
C MET A 379 4.10 2.20 5.53
N LEU A 380 3.59 1.01 5.25
CA LEU A 380 2.96 0.16 6.25
C LEU A 380 3.49 -1.27 6.13
N HIS A 381 4.12 -1.75 7.19
CA HIS A 381 4.66 -3.09 7.30
C HIS A 381 3.88 -3.90 8.33
N TYR A 382 3.59 -5.13 7.97
CA TYR A 382 2.83 -6.07 8.77
C TYR A 382 3.69 -7.29 9.08
N ASN A 383 3.79 -7.65 10.35
CA ASN A 383 4.56 -8.79 10.83
C ASN A 383 3.66 -9.73 11.63
N MET A 384 3.71 -11.02 11.29
CA MET A 384 2.96 -12.08 11.98
C MET A 384 3.91 -13.20 12.40
N PRO A 385 4.55 -13.06 13.55
CA PRO A 385 5.44 -14.09 14.08
C PRO A 385 4.67 -15.35 14.51
N PRO A 386 5.31 -16.52 14.55
CA PRO A 386 4.65 -17.80 14.86
C PRO A 386 3.93 -17.81 16.22
N PHE A 387 4.43 -17.09 17.21
CA PHE A 387 3.81 -17.03 18.54
C PHE A 387 2.42 -16.39 18.52
N ALA A 388 2.08 -15.59 17.49
CA ALA A 388 0.77 -14.98 17.38
C ALA A 388 -0.37 -16.01 17.23
N THR A 389 -0.07 -17.20 16.74
CA THR A 389 -0.97 -18.37 16.67
C THR A 389 -0.64 -19.45 17.69
N GLY A 390 0.36 -19.22 18.55
CA GLY A 390 0.83 -20.21 19.53
C GLY A 390 1.70 -21.32 18.92
N GLU A 391 2.27 -21.07 17.74
CA GLU A 391 3.08 -22.04 17.01
C GLU A 391 4.58 -21.86 17.27
N VAL A 392 5.32 -22.97 17.18
CA VAL A 392 6.77 -22.96 17.10
C VAL A 392 7.19 -22.83 15.64
N GLY A 393 7.99 -21.81 15.31
CA GLY A 393 8.40 -21.58 13.93
C GLY A 393 9.69 -20.76 13.84
N ARG A 394 10.33 -20.81 12.67
CA ARG A 394 11.52 -20.00 12.38
C ARG A 394 11.11 -18.58 11.95
N MET A 395 11.80 -17.60 12.51
CA MET A 395 11.77 -16.23 11.98
C MET A 395 12.64 -16.19 10.72
N GLY A 396 12.09 -15.66 9.64
CA GLY A 396 12.77 -15.61 8.34
C GLY A 396 12.45 -14.33 7.59
N SER A 397 12.59 -14.36 6.26
CA SER A 397 12.18 -13.24 5.40
C SER A 397 10.66 -13.05 5.39
N THR A 398 10.23 -11.83 5.11
CA THR A 398 8.81 -11.48 4.97
C THR A 398 8.11 -12.40 3.97
N LYS A 399 7.00 -12.99 4.39
CA LYS A 399 6.21 -13.90 3.56
C LYS A 399 5.29 -13.14 2.62
N ARG A 400 4.92 -13.75 1.47
CA ARG A 400 3.95 -13.16 0.52
C ARG A 400 2.62 -12.74 1.19
N ARG A 401 2.17 -13.48 2.21
CA ARG A 401 0.96 -13.17 2.98
C ARG A 401 1.12 -11.88 3.79
N GLU A 402 2.27 -11.68 4.43
CA GLU A 402 2.55 -10.48 5.23
C GLU A 402 2.58 -9.23 4.33
N ILE A 403 3.18 -9.32 3.15
CA ILE A 403 3.18 -8.25 2.14
C ILE A 403 1.74 -7.90 1.73
N GLY A 404 0.91 -8.90 1.44
CA GLY A 404 -0.49 -8.69 1.07
C GLY A 404 -1.33 -8.03 2.15
N HIS A 405 -1.18 -8.47 3.42
CA HIS A 405 -1.87 -7.88 4.56
C HIS A 405 -1.43 -6.44 4.84
N GLY A 406 -0.13 -6.18 4.76
CA GLY A 406 0.42 -4.82 4.89
C GLY A 406 -0.12 -3.89 3.80
N ARG A 407 -0.15 -4.35 2.54
CA ARG A 407 -0.67 -3.55 1.43
C ARG A 407 -2.16 -3.22 1.57
N LEU A 408 -2.98 -4.18 2.02
CA LEU A 408 -4.39 -3.94 2.29
C LEU A 408 -4.60 -2.88 3.38
N ALA A 409 -3.88 -2.98 4.49
CA ALA A 409 -3.95 -1.99 5.56
C ALA A 409 -3.45 -0.60 5.09
N LYS A 410 -2.39 -0.55 4.29
CA LYS A 410 -1.88 0.69 3.69
C LYS A 410 -2.94 1.37 2.81
N ARG A 411 -3.56 0.64 1.88
CA ARG A 411 -4.63 1.15 1.01
C ARG A 411 -5.82 1.69 1.82
N ALA A 412 -6.20 0.97 2.88
CA ALA A 412 -7.31 1.37 3.72
C ALA A 412 -7.12 2.75 4.38
N LEU A 413 -5.88 3.10 4.73
CA LEU A 413 -5.54 4.36 5.40
C LEU A 413 -5.22 5.49 4.43
N ALA A 414 -4.80 5.18 3.21
CA ALA A 414 -4.29 6.18 2.24
C ALA A 414 -5.27 7.32 1.97
N ALA A 415 -6.58 7.01 1.86
CA ALA A 415 -7.62 8.00 1.54
C ALA A 415 -7.81 9.10 2.60
N VAL A 416 -7.36 8.89 3.82
CA VAL A 416 -7.57 9.82 4.95
C VAL A 416 -6.27 10.43 5.47
N LEU A 417 -5.16 10.17 4.82
CA LEU A 417 -3.88 10.80 5.16
C LEU A 417 -3.90 12.29 4.79
N PRO A 418 -3.16 13.13 5.53
CA PRO A 418 -2.94 14.51 5.14
C PRO A 418 -2.06 14.59 3.88
N THR A 419 -2.19 15.67 3.11
CA THR A 419 -1.29 15.96 2.00
C THR A 419 0.13 16.29 2.50
N LYS A 420 1.11 16.35 1.59
CA LYS A 420 2.49 16.72 1.94
C LYS A 420 2.56 18.16 2.49
N GLU A 421 1.72 19.04 1.98
CA GLU A 421 1.64 20.45 2.37
C GLU A 421 1.03 20.59 3.78
N GLU A 422 0.03 19.77 4.11
CA GLU A 422 -0.61 19.77 5.44
C GLU A 422 0.28 19.16 6.52
N PHE A 423 1.02 18.09 6.16
CA PHE A 423 1.87 17.36 7.11
C PHE A 423 3.12 16.80 6.40
N PRO A 424 4.24 17.54 6.37
CA PRO A 424 5.42 17.24 5.52
C PRO A 424 6.31 16.11 6.04
N TYR A 425 5.77 15.17 6.80
CA TYR A 425 6.50 14.01 7.29
C TYR A 425 6.40 12.80 6.36
N THR A 426 7.45 12.01 6.33
CA THR A 426 7.40 10.62 5.92
C THR A 426 6.87 9.80 7.08
N MET A 427 5.91 8.93 6.82
CA MET A 427 5.21 8.14 7.82
C MET A 427 5.49 6.65 7.62
N ARG A 428 5.93 5.98 8.65
CA ARG A 428 6.07 4.53 8.66
C ARG A 428 5.22 3.92 9.77
N VAL A 429 4.30 3.05 9.41
CA VAL A 429 3.52 2.25 10.36
C VAL A 429 4.04 0.82 10.34
N VAL A 430 4.25 0.25 11.52
CA VAL A 430 4.58 -1.17 11.68
C VAL A 430 3.53 -1.81 12.56
N SER A 431 2.88 -2.85 12.06
CA SER A 431 1.90 -3.63 12.80
C SER A 431 2.51 -4.98 13.20
N GLU A 432 2.77 -5.13 14.48
CA GLU A 432 3.22 -6.38 15.10
C GLU A 432 2.00 -7.14 15.61
N ILE A 433 1.70 -8.28 14.99
CA ILE A 433 0.58 -9.12 15.43
C ILE A 433 1.02 -9.98 16.60
N THR A 434 0.41 -9.76 17.75
CA THR A 434 0.73 -10.45 18.99
C THR A 434 -0.22 -11.61 19.30
N GLU A 435 -1.47 -11.54 18.79
CA GLU A 435 -2.43 -12.65 18.80
C GLU A 435 -3.24 -12.66 17.50
N SER A 436 -3.56 -13.84 17.00
CA SER A 436 -4.35 -13.98 15.75
C SER A 436 -5.39 -15.10 15.83
N ASN A 437 -6.65 -14.70 15.82
CA ASN A 437 -7.81 -15.56 15.63
C ASN A 437 -8.86 -14.86 14.77
N GLY A 438 -8.56 -14.67 13.49
CA GLY A 438 -9.40 -14.00 12.50
C GLY A 438 -9.02 -12.53 12.28
N SER A 439 -8.76 -12.21 11.03
CA SER A 439 -8.47 -10.89 10.45
C SER A 439 -7.58 -9.93 11.26
N SER A 440 -6.34 -10.32 11.43
CA SER A 440 -5.30 -9.44 11.98
C SER A 440 -4.98 -8.23 11.08
N SER A 441 -5.19 -8.32 9.76
CA SER A 441 -5.04 -7.18 8.84
C SER A 441 -6.04 -6.05 9.14
N MET A 442 -7.27 -6.39 9.52
CA MET A 442 -8.27 -5.38 9.89
C MET A 442 -8.00 -4.78 11.28
N ALA A 443 -7.42 -5.55 12.20
CA ALA A 443 -6.87 -5.00 13.44
C ALA A 443 -5.72 -4.03 13.16
N SER A 444 -4.89 -4.32 12.16
CA SER A 444 -3.80 -3.42 11.71
C SER A 444 -4.34 -2.11 11.12
N VAL A 445 -5.48 -2.13 10.42
CA VAL A 445 -6.15 -0.91 9.94
C VAL A 445 -6.58 -0.03 11.10
N CYS A 446 -7.30 -0.59 12.06
CA CYS A 446 -7.79 0.16 13.23
C CYS A 446 -6.63 0.69 14.09
N GLY A 447 -5.68 -0.16 14.42
CA GLY A 447 -4.50 0.22 15.20
C GLY A 447 -3.59 1.19 14.45
N GLY A 448 -3.45 1.04 13.12
CA GLY A 448 -2.68 1.94 12.26
C GLY A 448 -3.26 3.35 12.23
N CYS A 449 -4.58 3.47 12.07
CA CYS A 449 -5.28 4.75 12.17
C CYS A 449 -5.00 5.44 13.51
N LEU A 450 -5.20 4.73 14.62
CA LEU A 450 -5.01 5.29 15.96
C LEU A 450 -3.54 5.58 16.29
N SER A 451 -2.60 4.76 15.83
CA SER A 451 -1.17 5.01 16.06
C SER A 451 -0.66 6.23 15.30
N LEU A 452 -1.19 6.50 14.11
CA LEU A 452 -0.91 7.74 13.36
C LEU A 452 -1.49 8.96 14.10
N MET A 453 -2.72 8.87 14.59
CA MET A 453 -3.34 9.93 15.39
C MET A 453 -2.58 10.16 16.72
N ASP A 454 -2.09 9.08 17.35
CA ASP A 454 -1.26 9.14 18.57
C ASP A 454 0.11 9.80 18.29
N ALA A 455 0.62 9.68 17.06
CA ALA A 455 1.84 10.36 16.60
C ALA A 455 1.63 11.85 16.25
N GLY A 456 0.39 12.35 16.26
CA GLY A 456 0.05 13.72 15.88
C GLY A 456 -0.20 13.92 14.40
N VAL A 457 -0.44 12.84 13.64
CA VAL A 457 -0.82 12.95 12.22
C VAL A 457 -2.28 13.42 12.13
N PRO A 458 -2.59 14.54 11.45
CA PRO A 458 -3.94 15.06 11.31
C PRO A 458 -4.74 14.24 10.30
N MET A 459 -5.15 13.04 10.71
CA MET A 459 -5.97 12.15 9.90
C MET A 459 -7.31 12.82 9.60
N LYS A 460 -7.77 12.76 8.35
CA LYS A 460 -9.04 13.37 7.90
C LYS A 460 -10.26 12.71 8.53
N ALA A 461 -10.18 11.43 8.87
CA ALA A 461 -11.22 10.67 9.54
C ALA A 461 -10.63 9.39 10.16
N HIS A 462 -11.35 8.79 11.11
CA HIS A 462 -11.08 7.44 11.57
C HIS A 462 -11.38 6.41 10.45
N VAL A 463 -10.57 5.37 10.38
CA VAL A 463 -10.79 4.22 9.49
C VAL A 463 -10.85 2.96 10.34
N ALA A 464 -11.96 2.24 10.21
CA ALA A 464 -12.13 0.91 10.80
C ALA A 464 -12.16 -0.16 9.70
N GLY A 465 -11.69 -1.35 10.03
CA GLY A 465 -11.74 -2.51 9.15
C GLY A 465 -12.40 -3.69 9.82
N ILE A 466 -13.14 -4.48 9.04
CA ILE A 466 -13.84 -5.69 9.46
C ILE A 466 -13.68 -6.80 8.43
N ALA A 467 -13.64 -8.06 8.88
CA ALA A 467 -13.71 -9.23 8.02
C ALA A 467 -15.05 -9.93 8.16
N MET A 468 -15.66 -10.17 7.02
CA MET A 468 -16.91 -10.90 6.86
C MET A 468 -16.62 -12.29 6.29
N GLY A 469 -17.45 -13.26 6.64
CA GLY A 469 -17.43 -14.60 6.07
C GLY A 469 -18.76 -14.97 5.45
N LEU A 470 -18.73 -16.10 4.76
CA LEU A 470 -19.92 -16.68 4.16
C LEU A 470 -19.93 -18.19 4.40
N ILE A 471 -21.09 -18.68 4.81
CA ILE A 471 -21.42 -20.10 4.76
C ILE A 471 -22.60 -20.25 3.81
N LYS A 472 -22.45 -21.07 2.79
CA LYS A 472 -23.47 -21.27 1.74
C LYS A 472 -23.66 -22.75 1.45
N ASP A 473 -24.91 -23.21 1.34
CA ASP A 473 -25.29 -24.47 0.72
C ASP A 473 -26.07 -24.19 -0.58
N ALA A 474 -26.68 -25.20 -1.14
CA ALA A 474 -27.45 -25.09 -2.39
C ALA A 474 -28.61 -24.07 -2.31
N ASN A 475 -29.24 -23.92 -1.13
CA ASN A 475 -30.48 -23.19 -0.96
C ASN A 475 -30.42 -22.04 0.08
N ARG A 476 -29.38 -22.02 0.91
CA ARG A 476 -29.27 -21.09 2.02
C ARG A 476 -27.88 -20.50 2.10
N PHE A 477 -27.79 -19.32 2.67
CA PHE A 477 -26.52 -18.72 3.03
C PHE A 477 -26.62 -17.95 4.34
N ALA A 478 -25.49 -17.79 5.02
CA ALA A 478 -25.33 -16.94 6.18
C ALA A 478 -24.05 -16.10 6.01
N VAL A 479 -24.19 -14.79 6.15
CA VAL A 479 -23.07 -13.86 6.21
C VAL A 479 -22.65 -13.68 7.66
N LEU A 480 -21.35 -13.84 7.94
CA LEU A 480 -20.78 -13.77 9.29
C LEU A 480 -19.98 -12.48 9.45
N THR A 481 -20.31 -11.70 10.47
CA THR A 481 -19.54 -10.52 10.86
C THR A 481 -18.39 -10.89 11.78
N ASP A 482 -17.21 -10.32 11.56
CA ASP A 482 -16.02 -10.54 12.40
C ASP A 482 -15.69 -12.01 12.59
N ILE A 483 -15.29 -12.63 11.49
CA ILE A 483 -15.01 -14.07 11.45
C ILE A 483 -13.78 -14.45 12.30
N LEU A 484 -13.88 -15.62 12.93
CA LEU A 484 -12.75 -16.31 13.56
C LEU A 484 -11.85 -16.97 12.52
N GLY A 485 -10.64 -17.34 12.92
CA GLY A 485 -9.72 -18.10 12.06
C GLY A 485 -10.32 -19.44 11.59
N ASP A 486 -11.01 -20.15 12.48
CA ASP A 486 -11.69 -21.40 12.15
C ASP A 486 -12.82 -21.16 11.13
N GLU A 487 -13.60 -20.09 11.29
CA GLU A 487 -14.68 -19.72 10.36
C GLU A 487 -14.17 -19.24 9.01
N ASP A 488 -13.02 -18.57 8.95
CA ASP A 488 -12.33 -18.28 7.70
C ASP A 488 -11.92 -19.59 7.01
N HIS A 489 -11.34 -20.52 7.73
CA HIS A 489 -10.86 -21.78 7.17
C HIS A 489 -11.99 -22.69 6.66
N LEU A 490 -13.09 -22.76 7.40
CA LEU A 490 -14.26 -23.60 7.09
C LEU A 490 -15.29 -22.91 6.18
N GLY A 491 -15.14 -21.60 5.95
CA GLY A 491 -16.08 -20.79 5.20
C GLY A 491 -15.82 -20.73 3.70
N ASP A 492 -16.76 -20.11 2.99
CA ASP A 492 -16.80 -20.01 1.53
C ASP A 492 -16.27 -18.67 0.99
N MET A 493 -16.10 -17.69 1.87
CA MET A 493 -15.64 -16.35 1.51
C MET A 493 -14.86 -15.70 2.68
N ASP A 494 -13.79 -15.02 2.36
CA ASP A 494 -13.12 -14.04 3.22
C ASP A 494 -13.28 -12.65 2.58
N PHE A 495 -14.04 -11.78 3.21
CA PHE A 495 -14.40 -10.49 2.69
C PHE A 495 -14.06 -9.38 3.69
N LYS A 496 -13.06 -8.57 3.36
CA LYS A 496 -12.54 -7.49 4.18
C LYS A 496 -13.01 -6.15 3.66
N VAL A 497 -13.59 -5.33 4.53
CA VAL A 497 -14.04 -3.98 4.22
C VAL A 497 -13.45 -3.02 5.23
N ALA A 498 -12.79 -1.97 4.74
CA ALA A 498 -12.32 -0.86 5.55
C ALA A 498 -12.93 0.45 5.07
N GLY A 499 -13.15 1.38 5.98
CA GLY A 499 -13.68 2.68 5.64
C GLY A 499 -13.93 3.58 6.84
N THR A 500 -14.41 4.77 6.52
CA THR A 500 -14.80 5.82 7.46
C THR A 500 -16.31 5.78 7.71
N THR A 501 -16.83 6.78 8.43
CA THR A 501 -18.26 7.01 8.53
C THR A 501 -18.92 7.39 7.20
N HIS A 502 -18.15 7.95 6.25
CA HIS A 502 -18.65 8.44 4.97
C HIS A 502 -18.68 7.35 3.88
N GLY A 503 -17.70 6.44 3.88
CA GLY A 503 -17.65 5.39 2.86
C GLY A 503 -16.46 4.45 2.98
N VAL A 504 -16.35 3.57 2.00
CA VAL A 504 -15.32 2.54 1.88
C VAL A 504 -14.01 3.14 1.40
N THR A 505 -12.90 2.73 2.02
CA THR A 505 -11.55 3.11 1.61
C THR A 505 -10.76 1.94 1.03
N ALA A 506 -11.09 0.71 1.42
CA ALA A 506 -10.51 -0.51 0.81
C ALA A 506 -11.49 -1.67 0.93
N LEU A 507 -11.42 -2.55 -0.05
CA LEU A 507 -12.21 -3.77 -0.10
C LEU A 507 -11.34 -4.89 -0.68
N GLN A 508 -11.35 -6.05 -0.03
CA GLN A 508 -10.72 -7.27 -0.53
C GLN A 508 -11.65 -8.45 -0.33
N MET A 509 -11.86 -9.22 -1.39
CA MET A 509 -12.73 -10.41 -1.38
C MET A 509 -11.97 -11.59 -1.96
N ASP A 510 -12.00 -12.71 -1.25
CA ASP A 510 -11.51 -14.00 -1.67
C ASP A 510 -12.63 -15.02 -1.55
N ILE A 511 -12.97 -15.68 -2.65
CA ILE A 511 -14.03 -16.66 -2.71
C ILE A 511 -13.42 -18.02 -2.91
N LYS A 512 -13.85 -18.99 -2.11
CA LYS A 512 -13.31 -20.35 -2.06
C LYS A 512 -14.21 -21.36 -2.77
N ILE A 513 -15.37 -20.92 -3.24
CA ILE A 513 -16.35 -21.67 -4.02
C ILE A 513 -16.41 -21.14 -5.45
N GLN A 514 -17.26 -21.68 -6.30
CA GLN A 514 -17.36 -21.28 -7.72
C GLN A 514 -17.88 -19.85 -7.94
N GLY A 515 -18.16 -19.11 -6.89
CA GLY A 515 -18.52 -17.70 -6.90
C GLY A 515 -19.75 -17.36 -6.07
N ILE A 516 -20.03 -16.06 -5.95
CA ILE A 516 -21.16 -15.51 -5.20
C ILE A 516 -22.00 -14.58 -6.08
N THR A 517 -23.27 -14.43 -5.71
CA THR A 517 -24.22 -13.57 -6.40
C THR A 517 -24.13 -12.12 -5.92
N LYS A 518 -24.63 -11.19 -6.73
CA LYS A 518 -24.79 -9.77 -6.37
C LYS A 518 -25.56 -9.59 -5.05
N GLU A 519 -26.60 -10.40 -4.82
CA GLU A 519 -27.41 -10.37 -3.60
C GLU A 519 -26.58 -10.69 -2.35
N ILE A 520 -25.75 -11.74 -2.40
CA ILE A 520 -24.85 -12.08 -1.29
C ILE A 520 -23.88 -10.96 -1.00
N MET A 521 -23.29 -10.35 -2.04
CA MET A 521 -22.39 -9.20 -1.89
C MET A 521 -23.10 -8.01 -1.26
N GLN A 522 -24.33 -7.73 -1.65
CA GLN A 522 -25.13 -6.64 -1.10
C GLN A 522 -25.40 -6.83 0.40
N VAL A 523 -25.79 -8.04 0.81
CA VAL A 523 -25.99 -8.39 2.21
C VAL A 523 -24.68 -8.25 3.00
N ALA A 524 -23.57 -8.76 2.46
CA ALA A 524 -22.27 -8.71 3.09
C ALA A 524 -21.78 -7.27 3.29
N LEU A 525 -21.93 -6.41 2.29
CA LEU A 525 -21.57 -4.98 2.39
C LEU A 525 -22.42 -4.24 3.40
N ALA A 526 -23.73 -4.46 3.43
CA ALA A 526 -24.63 -3.84 4.40
C ALA A 526 -24.27 -4.23 5.84
N GLN A 527 -24.03 -5.52 6.08
CA GLN A 527 -23.65 -6.04 7.39
C GLN A 527 -22.24 -5.60 7.81
N ALA A 528 -21.30 -5.49 6.86
CA ALA A 528 -19.98 -4.92 7.09
C ALA A 528 -20.05 -3.44 7.47
N LYS A 529 -20.96 -2.67 6.90
CA LYS A 529 -21.20 -1.27 7.26
C LYS A 529 -21.66 -1.12 8.71
N GLU A 530 -22.59 -1.94 9.16
CA GLU A 530 -23.07 -1.95 10.56
C GLU A 530 -21.89 -2.19 11.52
N ALA A 531 -21.07 -3.21 11.23
CA ALA A 531 -19.90 -3.56 12.03
C ALA A 531 -18.84 -2.46 12.02
N ARG A 532 -18.56 -1.87 10.85
CA ARG A 532 -17.63 -0.75 10.70
C ARG A 532 -18.05 0.44 11.56
N MET A 533 -19.33 0.81 11.52
CA MET A 533 -19.86 1.91 12.33
C MET A 533 -19.72 1.63 13.82
N HIS A 534 -19.95 0.39 14.28
CA HIS A 534 -19.73 -0.01 15.66
C HIS A 534 -18.26 0.14 16.08
N ILE A 535 -17.31 -0.33 15.25
CA ILE A 535 -15.88 -0.23 15.54
C ILE A 535 -15.41 1.22 15.54
N LEU A 536 -15.88 2.04 14.58
CA LEU A 536 -15.59 3.48 14.54
C LEU A 536 -16.03 4.19 15.82
N GLY A 537 -17.19 3.83 16.39
CA GLY A 537 -17.64 4.33 17.69
C GLY A 537 -16.64 4.00 18.80
N LYS A 538 -16.14 2.76 18.88
CA LYS A 538 -15.14 2.36 19.87
C LYS A 538 -13.79 3.07 19.68
N MET A 539 -13.38 3.32 18.44
CA MET A 539 -12.17 4.08 18.14
C MET A 539 -12.33 5.56 18.53
N GLN A 540 -13.50 6.15 18.26
CA GLN A 540 -13.84 7.53 18.66
C GLN A 540 -13.82 7.70 20.17
N ASP A 541 -14.36 6.72 20.93
CA ASP A 541 -14.34 6.72 22.39
C ASP A 541 -12.92 6.65 22.95
N ALA A 542 -12.02 5.90 22.29
CA ALA A 542 -10.62 5.72 22.71
C ALA A 542 -9.73 6.91 22.36
N MET A 543 -9.97 7.57 21.24
CA MET A 543 -9.24 8.75 20.76
C MET A 543 -10.13 9.51 19.77
N SER A 544 -10.74 10.59 20.21
CA SER A 544 -11.66 11.39 19.37
C SER A 544 -10.95 12.21 18.31
N GLU A 545 -9.75 12.72 18.61
CA GLU A 545 -8.96 13.58 17.74
C GLU A 545 -7.47 13.18 17.80
N ALA A 546 -6.74 13.47 16.74
CA ALA A 546 -5.30 13.30 16.73
C ALA A 546 -4.64 14.24 17.76
N LYS A 547 -3.49 13.82 18.29
CA LYS A 547 -2.69 14.71 19.14
C LYS A 547 -2.30 15.96 18.34
N THR A 548 -2.33 17.10 18.99
CA THR A 548 -2.01 18.40 18.39
C THR A 548 -0.51 18.60 18.14
N GLU A 549 0.32 17.88 18.90
CA GLU A 549 1.77 17.94 18.78
C GLU A 549 2.34 16.56 18.48
N VAL A 550 3.39 16.55 17.67
CA VAL A 550 4.19 15.34 17.44
C VAL A 550 5.00 15.00 18.68
N SER A 551 5.34 13.71 18.83
CA SER A 551 6.19 13.23 19.93
C SER A 551 7.48 14.04 20.07
N ASN A 552 7.95 14.23 21.29
CA ASN A 552 9.26 14.86 21.56
C ASN A 552 10.44 14.05 20.98
N PHE A 553 10.23 12.78 20.64
CA PHE A 553 11.22 11.92 19.99
C PHE A 553 11.15 11.98 18.45
N ALA A 554 10.10 12.58 17.89
CA ALA A 554 9.98 12.79 16.45
C ALA A 554 10.82 14.00 16.01
N PRO A 555 11.37 14.00 14.79
CA PRO A 555 12.03 15.19 14.24
C PRO A 555 11.01 16.35 14.14
N LYS A 556 11.37 17.53 14.60
CA LYS A 556 10.55 18.73 14.45
C LYS A 556 10.84 19.35 13.09
N LEU A 557 9.82 19.55 12.26
CA LEU A 557 9.93 20.14 10.94
C LEU A 557 9.48 21.61 10.98
N PHE A 558 10.32 22.46 10.42
CA PHE A 558 10.05 23.88 10.24
C PHE A 558 10.13 24.20 8.74
N THR A 559 9.14 24.90 8.25
CA THR A 559 9.08 25.30 6.85
C THR A 559 9.25 26.80 6.72
N MET A 560 10.07 27.23 5.77
CA MET A 560 10.21 28.63 5.37
C MET A 560 10.24 28.74 3.85
N LYS A 561 9.92 29.91 3.31
CA LYS A 561 9.97 30.18 1.89
C LYS A 561 10.99 31.28 1.59
N ILE A 562 11.81 31.04 0.57
CA ILE A 562 12.78 32.00 0.05
C ILE A 562 12.48 32.30 -1.42
N ASN A 563 13.06 33.38 -1.96
CA ASN A 563 13.03 33.60 -3.40
C ASN A 563 13.78 32.48 -4.12
N PRO A 564 13.18 31.79 -5.13
CA PRO A 564 13.82 30.70 -5.86
C PRO A 564 15.19 31.07 -6.46
N GLU A 565 15.40 32.32 -6.84
CA GLU A 565 16.69 32.82 -7.34
C GLU A 565 17.83 32.71 -6.31
N LYS A 566 17.47 32.68 -5.01
CA LYS A 566 18.42 32.56 -3.89
C LYS A 566 18.77 31.12 -3.50
N ILE A 567 18.13 30.11 -4.10
CA ILE A 567 18.43 28.72 -3.86
C ILE A 567 19.91 28.43 -4.05
N ARG A 568 20.52 28.99 -5.10
CA ARG A 568 21.96 28.84 -5.39
C ARG A 568 22.86 29.39 -4.29
N ASP A 569 22.46 30.47 -3.65
CA ASP A 569 23.23 31.11 -2.55
C ASP A 569 23.18 30.21 -1.30
N VAL A 570 22.03 29.64 -0.99
CA VAL A 570 21.85 28.71 0.15
C VAL A 570 22.59 27.39 -0.10
N ILE A 571 22.55 26.86 -1.31
CA ILE A 571 23.28 25.64 -1.67
C ILE A 571 24.80 25.91 -1.66
N GLY A 572 25.22 27.02 -2.22
CA GLY A 572 26.63 27.40 -2.37
C GLY A 572 27.34 26.56 -3.44
N LYS A 573 28.58 26.95 -3.77
CA LYS A 573 29.41 26.29 -4.80
C LYS A 573 29.63 24.80 -4.45
N GLY A 574 29.12 23.89 -5.27
CA GLY A 574 29.23 22.46 -5.04
C GLY A 574 28.56 21.96 -3.74
N GLY A 575 27.57 22.70 -3.22
CA GLY A 575 26.86 22.35 -2.00
C GLY A 575 27.59 22.67 -0.69
N ALA A 576 28.66 23.48 -0.73
CA ALA A 576 29.51 23.76 0.45
C ALA A 576 28.73 24.49 1.55
N THR A 577 27.92 25.51 1.20
CA THR A 577 27.19 26.33 2.17
C THR A 577 26.13 25.50 2.91
N ILE A 578 25.34 24.73 2.18
CA ILE A 578 24.29 23.90 2.80
C ILE A 578 24.88 22.78 3.67
N ARG A 579 26.01 22.20 3.27
CA ARG A 579 26.69 21.19 4.11
C ARG A 579 27.22 21.79 5.41
N ALA A 580 27.90 22.93 5.33
CA ALA A 580 28.41 23.63 6.52
C ALA A 580 27.24 24.01 7.45
N LEU A 581 26.16 24.55 6.89
CA LEU A 581 24.95 24.89 7.64
C LEU A 581 24.35 23.69 8.37
N THR A 582 24.21 22.56 7.67
CA THR A 582 23.69 21.30 8.22
C THR A 582 24.57 20.75 9.34
N GLU A 583 25.90 20.75 9.14
CA GLU A 583 26.85 20.23 10.14
C GLU A 583 26.90 21.11 11.39
N GLU A 584 27.00 22.44 11.24
CA GLU A 584 27.14 23.39 12.34
C GLU A 584 25.87 23.50 13.19
N THR A 585 24.68 23.44 12.57
CA THR A 585 23.40 23.49 13.28
C THR A 585 22.91 22.13 13.75
N GLY A 586 23.45 21.03 13.20
CA GLY A 586 22.98 19.68 13.48
C GLY A 586 21.55 19.43 12.98
N THR A 587 21.15 20.11 11.89
CA THR A 587 19.83 20.02 11.26
C THR A 587 19.91 19.28 9.92
N GLN A 588 18.78 18.84 9.40
CA GLN A 588 18.66 18.41 8.00
C GLN A 588 17.86 19.45 7.23
N ILE A 589 18.38 19.90 6.09
CA ILE A 589 17.77 20.95 5.29
C ILE A 589 17.47 20.42 3.90
N ASN A 590 16.22 20.55 3.48
CA ASN A 590 15.73 20.22 2.15
C ASN A 590 15.25 21.49 1.46
N ILE A 591 15.57 21.66 0.17
CA ILE A 591 15.21 22.84 -0.62
C ILE A 591 14.50 22.36 -1.88
N ASN A 592 13.26 22.82 -2.07
CA ASN A 592 12.48 22.56 -3.26
C ASN A 592 12.71 23.66 -4.30
N GLU A 593 12.44 23.35 -5.58
CA GLU A 593 12.63 24.27 -6.71
C GLU A 593 11.76 25.52 -6.62
N ASP A 594 10.65 25.48 -5.90
CA ASP A 594 9.75 26.64 -5.66
C ASP A 594 10.24 27.58 -4.56
N GLY A 595 11.41 27.32 -3.96
CA GLY A 595 11.98 28.08 -2.86
C GLY A 595 11.49 27.68 -1.47
N THR A 596 10.71 26.64 -1.35
CA THR A 596 10.30 26.08 -0.05
C THR A 596 11.47 25.33 0.58
N ILE A 597 11.86 25.72 1.79
CA ILE A 597 12.91 25.06 2.59
C ILE A 597 12.26 24.38 3.79
N THR A 598 12.53 23.09 3.95
CA THR A 598 12.15 22.32 5.13
C THR A 598 13.39 22.03 5.98
N ILE A 599 13.34 22.41 7.24
CA ILE A 599 14.41 22.23 8.23
C ILE A 599 13.92 21.20 9.26
N ALA A 600 14.59 20.05 9.33
CA ALA A 600 14.31 19.03 10.34
C ALA A 600 15.38 19.11 11.44
N ALA A 601 14.95 19.24 12.69
CA ALA A 601 15.82 19.38 13.85
C ALA A 601 15.34 18.52 15.03
N ALA A 602 16.26 18.12 15.89
CA ALA A 602 15.93 17.42 17.13
C ALA A 602 15.26 18.34 18.15
N ASP A 603 15.55 19.66 18.10
CA ASP A 603 14.93 20.69 18.93
C ASP A 603 14.70 21.99 18.15
N GLY A 604 13.81 22.85 18.69
CA GLY A 604 13.44 24.11 18.05
C GLY A 604 14.59 25.11 17.97
N ALA A 605 15.48 25.17 18.95
CA ALA A 605 16.58 26.14 18.98
C ALA A 605 17.56 25.93 17.82
N LYS A 606 17.83 24.68 17.46
CA LYS A 606 18.66 24.34 16.29
C LYS A 606 18.01 24.72 14.97
N ALA A 607 16.70 24.53 14.87
CA ALA A 607 15.94 24.94 13.70
C ALA A 607 15.90 26.46 13.54
N ASP A 608 15.68 27.19 14.63
CA ASP A 608 15.68 28.65 14.62
C ASP A 608 17.04 29.23 14.20
N GLU A 609 18.14 28.63 14.66
CA GLU A 609 19.49 29.02 14.24
C GLU A 609 19.71 28.75 12.73
N ALA A 610 19.29 27.59 12.23
CA ALA A 610 19.38 27.30 10.80
C ALA A 610 18.53 28.28 9.97
N LYS A 611 17.30 28.55 10.42
CA LYS A 611 16.41 29.52 9.80
C LYS A 611 17.04 30.92 9.76
N ARG A 612 17.52 31.39 10.89
CA ARG A 612 18.20 32.69 11.00
C ARG A 612 19.38 32.82 10.03
N ARG A 613 20.20 31.77 9.88
CA ARG A 613 21.33 31.76 8.95
C ARG A 613 20.87 31.75 7.48
N ILE A 614 19.83 31.00 7.16
CA ILE A 614 19.25 31.02 5.81
C ILE A 614 18.70 32.42 5.50
N GLU A 615 17.98 33.03 6.43
CA GLU A 615 17.49 34.41 6.28
C GLU A 615 18.63 35.39 6.05
N GLN A 616 19.77 35.28 6.76
CA GLN A 616 20.94 36.07 6.53
C GLN A 616 21.57 35.91 5.15
N ILE A 617 21.65 34.65 4.65
CA ILE A 617 22.19 34.35 3.32
C ILE A 617 21.29 34.91 2.22
N THR A 618 19.97 34.85 2.42
CA THR A 618 18.96 35.25 1.43
C THR A 618 18.53 36.70 1.54
N ALA A 619 18.90 37.38 2.61
CA ALA A 619 18.54 38.77 2.86
C ALA A 619 18.93 39.67 1.68
N GLU A 620 18.03 40.53 1.25
CA GLU A 620 18.27 41.53 0.21
C GLU A 620 18.37 42.91 0.82
N VAL A 621 19.19 43.71 0.17
CA VAL A 621 19.35 45.12 0.56
C VAL A 621 18.16 45.90 0.02
N GLU A 622 17.37 46.50 0.92
CA GLU A 622 16.17 47.24 0.57
C GLU A 622 16.49 48.70 0.24
N ILE A 623 16.01 49.17 -0.89
CA ILE A 623 16.16 50.59 -1.29
C ILE A 623 15.39 51.46 -0.31
N GLY A 624 16.04 52.56 0.11
CA GLY A 624 15.47 53.51 1.05
C GLY A 624 15.69 53.18 2.53
N LYS A 625 16.11 51.95 2.86
CA LYS A 625 16.37 51.50 4.24
C LYS A 625 17.74 51.97 4.73
N VAL A 626 17.86 52.20 6.02
CA VAL A 626 19.09 52.58 6.71
C VAL A 626 19.77 51.34 7.26
N TYR A 627 21.02 51.13 6.94
CA TYR A 627 21.86 50.07 7.45
C TYR A 627 23.01 50.65 8.27
N GLU A 628 23.50 49.88 9.21
CA GLU A 628 24.69 50.21 10.02
C GLU A 628 25.71 49.11 9.79
N GLY A 629 26.89 49.44 9.30
CA GLY A 629 27.92 48.48 8.99
C GLY A 629 29.33 49.05 8.96
N PRO A 630 30.35 48.16 9.03
CA PRO A 630 31.75 48.58 9.00
C PRO A 630 32.19 48.99 7.59
N VAL A 631 33.08 49.97 7.53
CA VAL A 631 33.82 50.30 6.32
C VAL A 631 34.82 49.18 6.05
N THR A 632 34.61 48.44 4.94
CA THR A 632 35.46 47.30 4.58
C THR A 632 36.71 47.72 3.80
N LYS A 633 36.57 48.79 3.00
CA LYS A 633 37.69 49.31 2.21
C LYS A 633 37.47 50.76 1.84
N LEU A 634 38.56 51.55 1.93
CA LEU A 634 38.60 52.92 1.42
C LEU A 634 39.12 52.94 -0.04
N LEU A 635 38.46 53.75 -0.86
CA LEU A 635 38.78 53.99 -2.28
C LEU A 635 38.94 55.50 -2.50
N ASP A 636 39.69 55.95 -3.53
CA ASP A 636 39.87 57.34 -3.82
C ASP A 636 38.56 58.10 -4.07
N PHE A 637 37.55 57.39 -4.57
CA PHE A 637 36.25 57.94 -4.94
C PHE A 637 35.11 57.57 -3.97
N GLY A 638 35.39 56.89 -2.87
CA GLY A 638 34.37 56.46 -1.91
C GLY A 638 34.84 55.40 -0.93
N ALA A 639 33.90 54.73 -0.28
CA ALA A 639 34.15 53.63 0.63
C ALA A 639 33.18 52.45 0.38
N LEU A 640 33.66 51.25 0.60
CA LEU A 640 32.80 50.06 0.65
C LEU A 640 32.34 49.86 2.07
N ILE A 641 31.03 49.72 2.25
CA ILE A 641 30.37 49.47 3.53
C ILE A 641 29.72 48.13 3.49
N ASN A 642 30.01 47.26 4.43
CA ASN A 642 29.33 45.98 4.56
C ASN A 642 27.94 46.19 5.17
N LEU A 643 26.90 45.90 4.41
CA LEU A 643 25.50 46.07 4.81
C LEU A 643 24.87 44.82 5.39
N LEU A 644 25.21 43.68 4.80
CA LEU A 644 24.78 42.34 5.17
C LEU A 644 25.95 41.39 4.93
N PRO A 645 25.97 40.19 5.54
CA PRO A 645 27.02 39.22 5.29
C PRO A 645 27.22 38.94 3.80
N GLY A 646 28.43 39.28 3.29
CA GLY A 646 28.79 39.10 1.87
C GLY A 646 28.21 40.14 0.90
N LYS A 647 27.60 41.23 1.41
CA LYS A 647 27.02 42.30 0.56
C LYS A 647 27.56 43.65 0.96
N ASP A 648 28.42 44.20 0.12
CA ASP A 648 28.99 45.54 0.27
C ASP A 648 28.25 46.54 -0.62
N GLY A 649 28.05 47.72 -0.10
CA GLY A 649 27.56 48.87 -0.86
C GLY A 649 28.63 49.95 -1.03
N LEU A 650 28.57 50.68 -2.13
CA LEU A 650 29.48 51.81 -2.41
C LEU A 650 28.90 53.13 -1.88
N LEU A 651 29.56 53.68 -0.90
CA LEU A 651 29.36 55.05 -0.46
C LEU A 651 30.30 55.98 -1.26
N HIS A 652 29.77 56.61 -2.30
CA HIS A 652 30.56 57.56 -3.12
C HIS A 652 30.94 58.79 -2.31
N ILE A 653 32.13 59.36 -2.58
CA ILE A 653 32.68 60.56 -1.87
C ILE A 653 31.67 61.70 -1.80
N SER A 654 30.85 61.91 -2.85
CA SER A 654 29.82 62.96 -2.89
C SER A 654 28.57 62.66 -2.03
N GLN A 655 28.49 61.49 -1.44
CA GLN A 655 27.38 61.03 -0.59
C GLN A 655 27.76 60.90 0.90
N ILE A 656 28.98 61.28 1.25
CA ILE A 656 29.49 61.25 2.66
C ILE A 656 28.90 62.41 3.46
N ALA A 657 29.05 63.66 2.97
CA ALA A 657 28.59 64.86 3.64
C ALA A 657 27.95 65.85 2.67
N HIS A 658 27.27 66.85 3.19
CA HIS A 658 26.72 67.98 2.39
C HIS A 658 27.79 68.99 1.88
N GLU A 659 28.92 69.07 2.58
CA GLU A 659 30.09 69.82 2.16
C GLU A 659 30.95 69.01 1.16
N ARG A 660 31.85 69.72 0.49
CA ARG A 660 32.78 69.08 -0.45
C ARG A 660 33.86 68.31 0.31
N VAL A 661 33.81 66.98 0.14
CA VAL A 661 34.80 66.04 0.70
C VAL A 661 35.97 65.95 -0.28
N GLU A 662 37.23 66.35 0.17
CA GLU A 662 38.39 66.23 -0.69
C GLU A 662 39.06 64.89 -0.66
N LYS A 663 39.08 64.23 0.53
CA LYS A 663 39.60 62.87 0.70
C LYS A 663 38.65 62.06 1.56
N VAL A 664 38.39 60.80 1.16
CA VAL A 664 37.54 59.89 1.90
C VAL A 664 38.11 59.57 3.28
N SER A 665 39.44 59.49 3.39
CA SER A 665 40.15 59.20 4.64
C SER A 665 40.01 60.28 5.71
N ASP A 666 39.57 61.50 5.35
CA ASP A 666 39.35 62.58 6.34
C ASP A 666 38.06 62.42 7.12
N TYR A 667 37.12 61.59 6.60
CA TYR A 667 35.81 61.36 7.17
C TYR A 667 35.57 59.88 7.61
N LEU A 668 36.25 58.91 7.00
CA LEU A 668 36.04 57.48 7.21
C LEU A 668 37.35 56.74 7.44
N GLN A 669 37.33 55.75 8.31
CA GLN A 669 38.44 54.82 8.55
C GLN A 669 37.99 53.41 8.31
N GLU A 670 38.87 52.49 7.81
CA GLU A 670 38.56 51.05 7.70
C GLU A 670 38.24 50.46 9.07
N GLY A 671 37.19 49.66 9.15
CA GLY A 671 36.64 49.10 10.40
C GLY A 671 35.68 50.03 11.15
N GLN A 672 35.54 51.32 10.77
CA GLN A 672 34.58 52.26 11.37
C GLN A 672 33.15 51.82 11.03
N ILE A 673 32.27 51.74 12.04
CA ILE A 673 30.85 51.48 11.86
C ILE A 673 30.14 52.77 11.48
N VAL A 674 29.43 52.77 10.35
CA VAL A 674 28.72 53.95 9.83
C VAL A 674 27.27 53.60 9.49
N LYS A 675 26.38 54.60 9.64
CA LYS A 675 25.00 54.52 9.21
C LYS A 675 24.88 55.08 7.80
N VAL A 676 24.28 54.25 6.91
CA VAL A 676 24.10 54.60 5.51
C VAL A 676 22.69 54.27 5.04
N LYS A 677 22.13 55.14 4.21
CA LYS A 677 20.84 54.88 3.53
C LYS A 677 21.11 54.37 2.14
N VAL A 678 20.38 53.30 1.78
CA VAL A 678 20.45 52.77 0.42
C VAL A 678 19.65 53.67 -0.54
N LEU A 679 20.32 54.14 -1.56
CA LEU A 679 19.71 55.02 -2.59
C LEU A 679 19.13 54.23 -3.73
N GLU A 680 19.92 53.34 -4.30
CA GLU A 680 19.52 52.48 -5.42
C GLU A 680 20.39 51.19 -5.49
N THR A 681 19.89 50.21 -6.22
CA THR A 681 20.66 49.02 -6.60
C THR A 681 20.64 48.95 -8.12
N ASP A 682 21.82 48.86 -8.76
CA ASP A 682 21.89 48.78 -10.22
C ASP A 682 21.57 47.36 -10.73
N GLU A 683 21.38 47.19 -12.06
CA GLU A 683 21.10 45.91 -12.71
C GLU A 683 22.19 44.85 -12.50
N LYS A 684 23.37 45.25 -12.03
CA LYS A 684 24.47 44.33 -11.67
C LYS A 684 24.54 44.03 -10.17
N GLY A 685 23.52 44.44 -9.41
CA GLY A 685 23.44 44.20 -7.97
C GLY A 685 24.35 45.10 -7.12
N ARG A 686 24.93 46.18 -7.67
CA ARG A 686 25.79 47.11 -6.91
C ARG A 686 24.90 48.12 -6.20
N VAL A 687 25.08 48.22 -4.89
CA VAL A 687 24.31 49.09 -3.98
C VAL A 687 24.96 50.44 -3.83
N LYS A 688 24.25 51.53 -4.09
CA LYS A 688 24.70 52.87 -3.85
C LYS A 688 24.15 53.39 -2.52
N LEU A 689 25.05 54.01 -1.74
CA LEU A 689 24.80 54.43 -0.37
C LEU A 689 24.93 55.95 -0.21
N SER A 690 24.26 56.45 0.83
CA SER A 690 24.41 57.88 1.23
C SER A 690 24.38 58.02 2.75
N MET A 691 25.35 58.69 3.30
CA MET A 691 25.34 59.20 4.66
C MET A 691 24.65 60.55 4.74
N LYS A 692 24.85 61.41 3.74
CA LYS A 692 24.26 62.77 3.74
C LYS A 692 22.72 62.74 3.70
N ALA A 693 22.11 61.68 3.19
CA ALA A 693 20.65 61.50 3.22
C ALA A 693 20.07 61.26 4.63
N LEU A 694 20.93 61.06 5.62
CA LEU A 694 20.61 60.91 7.05
C LEU A 694 20.89 62.19 7.86
N ILE A 695 21.51 63.22 7.25
CA ILE A 695 21.88 64.45 7.89
C ILE A 695 20.96 65.57 7.38
N ASP A 696 20.28 66.29 8.28
CA ASP A 696 19.47 67.44 7.90
C ASP A 696 20.28 68.45 7.19
N ARG A 697 19.77 69.03 6.08
CA ARG A 697 20.47 70.13 5.33
C ARG A 697 20.60 71.31 6.25
N PRO A 698 21.82 71.83 6.44
CA PRO A 698 21.98 73.13 7.16
C PRO A 698 21.10 74.20 6.49
N ALA A 699 20.33 74.94 7.27
CA ALA A 699 19.52 76.05 6.79
C ALA A 699 20.40 77.04 6.04
N ALA A 700 20.05 77.38 4.82
CA ALA A 700 20.75 78.41 4.06
C ALA A 700 20.73 79.72 4.88
N PRO A 701 21.89 80.47 4.97
CA PRO A 701 21.90 81.71 5.67
C PRO A 701 20.94 82.70 4.97
N ALA A 702 20.04 83.29 5.78
CA ALA A 702 19.12 84.31 5.31
C ALA A 702 19.93 85.46 4.66
N GLN A 703 19.70 85.74 3.40
CA GLN A 703 20.19 86.95 2.75
C GLN A 703 19.46 88.10 3.42
N SER A 704 20.25 88.87 4.20
CA SER A 704 19.84 90.19 4.66
C SER A 704 19.90 91.17 3.47
N GLU A 705 18.77 91.82 3.15
CA GLU A 705 18.74 92.98 2.32
C GLU A 705 19.72 94.09 2.88
#